data_05d209a343991ecef46c222d31bf94c4
#
_entry.id   05d209a343991ecef46c222d31bf94c4
#
_cell.length_a   1.000
_cell.length_b   1.000
_cell.length_c   1.000
_cell.angle_alpha   90.00
_cell.angle_beta   90.00
_cell.angle_gamma   90.00
#
_symmetry.space_group_name_H-M   'P 1'
#
loop_
_entity.id
_entity.type
_entity.pdbx_description
1 polymer ?
#
loop_
_entity_poly.entity_id
_entity_poly.type
_entity_poly.pdbx_seq_one_letter_code
_entity_poly.pdbx_strand_id
1 'polypeptide(L)'
;AQLFVVLALCATVLAQAGLASALPALAAGAAAAAAVLCGAAAAGMAQGDAGGMCTSKEHFMDEQHTDTERKAEVPAPAPSAPATPLSTLTAETITKRLLGAEDAIAELKAQVGDIATRKAAALGESQPDEQQKVQTRPQAPTELELWYARMLEEAGLFDKDIELPQTTAVLLHRSHLFYLRVMQPRVPFGTKLALVRIEAALNALLFTTGFHKDDAPLTERECFRTNQSVARSITSQVPTISDKLPTLDEPFSDGEWAVRKGIATELESFRLPYRLEAGYRVNMHEGRVLFELEATPATCFPRSAWVDGLGRVVPTTQFMRAREASQYALRVGLLLAAGAFRCSPAVKDVFVSAMETTGTKRSCLYTVHFDRNRFALLDMEEISDPWAVFASFDAHMDAPSEALNPIPQELSLSDVRFCPAFRYEPVATSKRRIFGASAKALGCDHVSGLAINEDTARIQAAEMIGRNLGTTAEEAVHAILSVTKDMEDEGVHDAAKRTIGHIIDGSLDPSDALSIEDDFISGDALTRAVERAEGLARKQQYSDAAAILRDALRDYEGTHSLADTETSVHRFFRSYCDRALFNRLMANEGQKTILVPDAYYQARLMLAQAALAGGEAEEARRQSASMMVLAPMDTSAYLLHAQAQTALGDLEGAKETLILLLEHAYDPETLGNAYAALAQIFEQIGDEMASAASWRRCTRFVSSSYLMAVMNLNSLSQKKPTEMAKMETDEDVDYVLASHNVPAAPTEEVSEAFVLAMRAAFDAEVFPVAKNFVDVLAMLSGDDVVLDISRSLEGEPDR
;
A
#
# COMPACT_ATOMS: atom_id res chain seq x y z
N ALA A 1 -1.77 -21.32 -4.62
CA ALA A 1 -2.79 -22.39 -4.53
C ALA A 1 -4.19 -21.80 -4.72
N GLN A 2 -4.57 -20.74 -4.02
CA GLN A 2 -5.89 -20.08 -4.14
C GLN A 2 -6.19 -19.60 -5.57
N LEU A 3 -5.21 -19.07 -6.30
CA LEU A 3 -5.39 -18.64 -7.70
C LEU A 3 -5.72 -19.81 -8.64
N PHE A 4 -5.15 -20.99 -8.40
CA PHE A 4 -5.44 -22.19 -9.20
C PHE A 4 -6.85 -22.74 -8.94
N VAL A 5 -7.34 -22.64 -7.72
CA VAL A 5 -8.70 -23.05 -7.37
C VAL A 5 -9.74 -22.11 -7.99
N VAL A 6 -9.49 -20.80 -7.96
CA VAL A 6 -10.35 -19.80 -8.61
C VAL A 6 -10.35 -19.98 -10.13
N LEU A 7 -9.22 -20.25 -10.76
CA LEU A 7 -9.13 -20.51 -12.20
C LEU A 7 -9.83 -21.82 -12.60
N ALA A 8 -9.75 -22.86 -11.77
CA ALA A 8 -10.48 -24.12 -12.00
C ALA A 8 -12.00 -23.92 -11.85
N LEU A 9 -12.45 -23.11 -10.88
CA LEU A 9 -13.85 -22.75 -10.68
C LEU A 9 -14.39 -21.90 -11.84
N CYS A 10 -13.64 -20.91 -12.32
CA CYS A 10 -14.00 -20.11 -13.49
C CYS A 10 -14.10 -20.98 -14.75
N ALA A 11 -13.20 -21.95 -14.94
CA ALA A 11 -13.24 -22.87 -16.08
C ALA A 11 -14.47 -23.79 -16.03
N THR A 12 -14.88 -24.23 -14.83
CA THR A 12 -16.06 -25.08 -14.63
C THR A 12 -17.36 -24.32 -14.89
N VAL A 13 -17.44 -23.07 -14.43
CA VAL A 13 -18.61 -22.19 -14.66
C VAL A 13 -18.75 -21.84 -16.15
N LEU A 14 -17.65 -21.59 -16.86
CA LEU A 14 -17.64 -21.30 -18.29
C LEU A 14 -18.00 -22.54 -19.13
N ALA A 15 -17.62 -23.73 -18.69
CA ALA A 15 -18.01 -25.00 -19.34
C ALA A 15 -19.51 -25.28 -19.18
N GLN A 16 -20.09 -24.97 -18.01
CA GLN A 16 -21.53 -25.08 -17.76
C GLN A 16 -22.36 -24.03 -18.50
N ALA A 17 -21.81 -22.86 -18.76
CA ALA A 17 -22.47 -21.79 -19.53
C ALA A 17 -22.43 -21.98 -21.06
N GLY A 18 -21.92 -23.09 -21.57
CA GLY A 18 -21.88 -23.40 -23.01
C GLY A 18 -20.84 -22.59 -23.81
N LEU A 19 -19.95 -21.85 -23.16
CA LEU A 19 -18.91 -21.00 -23.76
C LEU A 19 -17.57 -21.73 -23.92
N ALA A 20 -17.59 -23.03 -24.15
CA ALA A 20 -16.41 -23.90 -24.31
C ALA A 20 -15.45 -23.44 -25.42
N SER A 21 -15.91 -22.64 -26.40
CA SER A 21 -15.07 -22.11 -27.49
C SER A 21 -14.14 -20.95 -27.05
N ALA A 22 -14.36 -20.32 -25.88
CA ALA A 22 -13.52 -19.24 -25.36
C ALA A 22 -12.38 -19.75 -24.44
N LEU A 23 -12.40 -21.02 -24.04
CA LEU A 23 -11.42 -21.63 -23.14
C LEU A 23 -9.96 -21.53 -23.61
N PRO A 24 -9.60 -21.68 -24.91
CA PRO A 24 -8.19 -21.57 -25.31
C PRO A 24 -7.60 -20.17 -25.19
N ALA A 25 -8.38 -19.12 -25.41
CA ALA A 25 -7.92 -17.73 -25.32
C ALA A 25 -7.77 -17.29 -23.85
N LEU A 26 -8.69 -17.75 -22.98
CA LEU A 26 -8.63 -17.50 -21.52
C LEU A 26 -7.49 -18.28 -20.85
N ALA A 27 -7.24 -19.52 -21.29
CA ALA A 27 -6.11 -20.32 -20.80
C ALA A 27 -4.76 -19.71 -21.20
N ALA A 28 -4.64 -19.11 -22.37
CA ALA A 28 -3.43 -18.41 -22.81
C ALA A 28 -3.23 -17.08 -22.02
N GLY A 29 -4.29 -16.33 -21.79
CA GLY A 29 -4.26 -15.10 -20.96
C GLY A 29 -3.96 -15.40 -19.49
N ALA A 30 -4.56 -16.44 -18.92
CA ALA A 30 -4.32 -16.88 -17.55
C ALA A 30 -2.92 -17.47 -17.35
N ALA A 31 -2.37 -18.19 -18.34
CA ALA A 31 -0.99 -18.68 -18.32
C ALA A 31 0.02 -17.53 -18.37
N ALA A 32 -0.26 -16.47 -19.15
CA ALA A 32 0.57 -15.27 -19.19
C ALA A 32 0.52 -14.48 -17.86
N ALA A 33 -0.67 -14.33 -17.27
CA ALA A 33 -0.84 -13.68 -15.96
C ALA A 33 -0.22 -14.51 -14.82
N ALA A 34 -0.35 -15.84 -14.86
CA ALA A 34 0.29 -16.74 -13.90
C ALA A 34 1.82 -16.76 -14.03
N ALA A 35 2.36 -16.65 -15.24
CA ALA A 35 3.81 -16.53 -15.45
C ALA A 35 4.37 -15.21 -14.90
N VAL A 36 3.62 -14.11 -14.99
CA VAL A 36 3.97 -12.82 -14.40
C VAL A 36 3.91 -12.88 -12.87
N LEU A 37 2.88 -13.52 -12.30
CA LEU A 37 2.71 -13.64 -10.84
C LEU A 37 3.64 -14.68 -10.22
N CYS A 38 3.93 -15.81 -10.88
CA CYS A 38 4.93 -16.78 -10.41
C CYS A 38 6.35 -16.25 -10.55
N GLY A 39 6.65 -15.41 -11.55
CA GLY A 39 7.92 -14.69 -11.66
C GLY A 39 8.13 -13.71 -10.50
N ALA A 40 7.05 -13.06 -10.03
CA ALA A 40 7.09 -12.15 -8.88
C ALA A 40 7.23 -12.92 -7.54
N ALA A 41 6.56 -14.06 -7.38
CA ALA A 41 6.66 -14.88 -6.17
C ALA A 41 7.99 -15.63 -6.03
N ALA A 42 8.56 -16.14 -7.14
CA ALA A 42 9.87 -16.79 -7.13
C ALA A 42 11.04 -15.81 -6.93
N ALA A 43 10.87 -14.53 -7.28
CA ALA A 43 11.84 -13.47 -7.00
C ALA A 43 11.82 -12.99 -5.54
N GLY A 44 10.69 -13.17 -4.82
CA GLY A 44 10.53 -12.80 -3.42
C GLY A 44 11.17 -13.77 -2.42
N MET A 45 11.44 -15.02 -2.83
CA MET A 45 12.06 -16.04 -1.96
C MET A 45 13.59 -16.14 -2.05
N ALA A 46 14.24 -15.38 -2.91
CA ALA A 46 15.67 -15.55 -3.20
C ALA A 46 16.59 -14.40 -2.81
N GLN A 47 16.13 -13.35 -2.14
CA GLN A 47 17.04 -12.33 -1.60
C GLN A 47 16.36 -11.50 -0.50
N GLY A 48 16.65 -11.83 0.76
CA GLY A 48 16.75 -10.83 1.80
C GLY A 48 18.02 -10.06 1.53
N ASP A 49 17.91 -8.84 1.16
CA ASP A 49 18.71 -7.65 1.41
C ASP A 49 18.57 -6.63 0.27
N ALA A 50 18.46 -5.38 0.68
CA ALA A 50 18.63 -4.13 -0.05
C ALA A 50 17.43 -3.57 -0.83
N GLY A 51 16.88 -2.51 -0.24
CA GLY A 51 16.43 -1.35 -0.99
C GLY A 51 15.04 -1.47 -1.59
N GLY A 52 14.04 -1.24 -0.74
CA GLY A 52 12.68 -1.04 -1.16
C GLY A 52 12.55 0.05 -2.21
N MET A 53 12.32 -0.31 -3.43
CA MET A 53 11.71 0.54 -4.43
C MET A 53 10.25 0.18 -4.53
N CYS A 54 9.45 1.14 -4.08
CA CYS A 54 8.02 1.16 -4.19
C CYS A 54 7.55 0.76 -5.60
N THR A 55 7.00 -0.43 -5.75
CA THR A 55 6.06 -0.70 -6.83
C THR A 55 4.69 -0.33 -6.30
N SER A 56 4.29 0.93 -6.53
CA SER A 56 2.90 1.32 -6.39
C SER A 56 2.05 0.36 -7.22
N LYS A 57 1.32 -0.53 -6.56
CA LYS A 57 0.09 -1.02 -7.13
C LYS A 57 -0.88 0.15 -7.07
N GLU A 58 -1.10 0.70 -8.23
CA GLU A 58 -2.17 1.62 -8.49
C GLU A 58 -3.50 0.95 -8.31
N HIS A 59 -4.46 1.62 -7.79
CA HIS A 59 -5.37 2.32 -8.67
C HIS A 59 -6.62 2.91 -8.05
N PHE A 60 -7.02 3.95 -8.72
CA PHE A 60 -8.40 4.41 -8.91
C PHE A 60 -9.28 4.55 -7.68
N MET A 61 -9.28 5.72 -7.14
CA MET A 61 -10.52 6.34 -6.66
C MET A 61 -10.39 7.83 -6.92
N ASP A 62 -11.06 8.27 -7.93
CA ASP A 62 -11.30 9.67 -8.19
C ASP A 62 -12.64 10.05 -7.59
N GLU A 63 -12.66 11.24 -7.01
CA GLU A 63 -13.82 12.06 -6.71
C GLU A 63 -14.79 11.67 -5.61
N GLN A 64 -14.64 12.33 -4.46
CA GLN A 64 -15.79 12.99 -3.84
C GLN A 64 -15.35 14.31 -3.21
N HIS A 65 -15.59 15.40 -3.90
CA HIS A 65 -15.99 16.64 -3.26
C HIS A 65 -16.90 17.45 -4.20
N THR A 66 -18.10 17.65 -3.71
CA THR A 66 -19.11 18.55 -4.22
C THR A 66 -18.55 19.96 -4.30
N ASP A 67 -18.62 20.54 -5.49
CA ASP A 67 -19.08 21.93 -5.61
C ASP A 67 -19.79 22.17 -6.92
N THR A 68 -20.89 22.83 -6.76
CA THR A 68 -21.95 23.23 -7.68
C THR A 68 -21.44 24.00 -8.90
N GLU A 69 -22.16 23.75 -10.03
CA GLU A 69 -22.40 24.62 -11.17
C GLU A 69 -21.45 24.58 -12.38
N ARG A 70 -21.85 23.92 -13.39
CA ARG A 70 -22.32 24.37 -14.72
C ARG A 70 -22.28 23.26 -15.76
N LYS A 71 -23.46 22.97 -16.29
CA LYS A 71 -23.63 22.16 -17.51
C LYS A 71 -22.84 22.74 -18.67
N ALA A 72 -22.00 21.91 -19.29
CA ALA A 72 -21.60 22.06 -20.67
C ALA A 72 -21.60 20.68 -21.33
N GLU A 73 -22.42 20.54 -22.35
CA GLU A 73 -22.56 19.38 -23.22
C GLU A 73 -21.19 18.93 -23.77
N VAL A 74 -20.87 17.64 -23.64
CA VAL A 74 -19.72 17.01 -24.31
C VAL A 74 -20.21 16.42 -25.64
N PRO A 75 -19.72 16.89 -26.79
CA PRO A 75 -19.97 16.24 -28.06
C PRO A 75 -19.02 15.04 -28.26
N ALA A 76 -19.53 14.01 -28.96
CA ALA A 76 -18.83 12.78 -29.34
C ALA A 76 -17.49 13.03 -30.06
N PRO A 77 -16.52 12.07 -29.99
CA PRO A 77 -15.21 12.24 -30.61
C PRO A 77 -15.32 12.26 -32.13
N ALA A 78 -14.92 13.39 -32.71
CA ALA A 78 -14.72 13.54 -34.13
C ALA A 78 -13.32 13.04 -34.55
N PRO A 79 -13.12 12.61 -35.80
CA PRO A 79 -11.84 12.09 -36.27
C PRO A 79 -10.75 13.15 -36.23
N SER A 80 -9.53 12.71 -35.92
CA SER A 80 -8.31 13.50 -35.76
C SER A 80 -8.16 14.58 -36.84
N ALA A 81 -8.33 15.82 -36.43
CA ALA A 81 -8.00 16.98 -37.27
C ALA A 81 -6.48 17.20 -37.28
N PRO A 82 -5.89 17.73 -38.38
CA PRO A 82 -4.47 18.02 -38.45
C PRO A 82 -4.09 19.08 -37.42
N ALA A 83 -2.93 18.88 -36.80
CA ALA A 83 -2.40 19.70 -35.73
C ALA A 83 -2.45 21.20 -36.09
N THR A 84 -3.21 21.97 -35.34
CA THR A 84 -3.20 23.43 -35.39
C THR A 84 -1.82 23.94 -34.97
N PRO A 85 -1.19 24.89 -35.70
CA PRO A 85 0.08 25.45 -35.28
C PRO A 85 -0.07 26.13 -33.93
N LEU A 86 0.72 25.70 -32.95
CA LEU A 86 0.66 26.14 -31.55
C LEU A 86 1.04 27.63 -31.45
N SER A 87 0.12 28.44 -30.97
CA SER A 87 0.40 29.68 -30.29
C SER A 87 1.20 29.40 -29.02
N THR A 88 2.12 30.26 -28.65
CA THR A 88 2.99 30.30 -27.45
C THR A 88 2.62 29.27 -26.37
N LEU A 89 3.54 28.34 -26.04
CA LEU A 89 3.34 27.38 -24.95
C LEU A 89 3.31 28.14 -23.61
N THR A 90 2.19 28.03 -22.91
CA THR A 90 2.04 28.50 -21.52
C THR A 90 2.21 27.32 -20.56
N ALA A 91 2.49 27.56 -19.29
CA ALA A 91 2.57 26.50 -18.28
C ALA A 91 1.27 25.68 -18.21
N GLU A 92 0.12 26.33 -18.36
CA GLU A 92 -1.20 25.67 -18.41
C GLU A 92 -1.33 24.74 -19.62
N THR A 93 -0.94 25.21 -20.82
CA THR A 93 -1.02 24.38 -22.03
C THR A 93 -0.03 23.21 -21.99
N ILE A 94 1.17 23.39 -21.43
CA ILE A 94 2.15 22.34 -21.21
C ILE A 94 1.59 21.31 -20.25
N THR A 95 1.05 21.74 -19.11
CA THR A 95 0.44 20.87 -18.08
C THR A 95 -0.69 20.03 -18.68
N LYS A 96 -1.65 20.67 -19.35
CA LYS A 96 -2.81 19.99 -19.96
C LYS A 96 -2.39 18.94 -21.00
N ARG A 97 -1.41 19.25 -21.83
CA ARG A 97 -0.89 18.29 -22.84
C ARG A 97 -0.19 17.11 -22.16
N LEU A 98 0.59 17.38 -21.13
CA LEU A 98 1.35 16.35 -20.42
C LEU A 98 0.43 15.37 -19.66
N LEU A 99 -0.57 15.90 -18.95
CA LEU A 99 -1.54 15.07 -18.23
C LEU A 99 -2.47 14.26 -19.16
N GLY A 100 -2.66 14.72 -20.41
CA GLY A 100 -3.44 14.00 -21.43
C GLY A 100 -2.60 13.05 -22.31
N ALA A 101 -1.30 12.95 -22.11
CA ALA A 101 -0.42 12.14 -22.94
C ALA A 101 -0.33 10.69 -22.44
N GLU A 102 -0.41 9.72 -23.37
CA GLU A 102 -0.15 8.30 -23.07
C GLU A 102 1.31 8.03 -22.71
N ASP A 103 2.23 8.86 -23.22
CA ASP A 103 3.66 8.84 -22.89
C ASP A 103 4.18 10.25 -22.72
N ALA A 104 4.39 10.63 -21.45
CA ALA A 104 4.90 11.95 -21.09
C ALA A 104 6.30 12.24 -21.67
N ILE A 105 7.16 11.22 -21.75
CA ILE A 105 8.51 11.40 -22.31
C ILE A 105 8.45 11.71 -23.81
N ALA A 106 7.60 11.01 -24.56
CA ALA A 106 7.39 11.28 -25.99
C ALA A 106 6.83 12.70 -26.20
N GLU A 107 5.84 13.10 -25.38
CA GLU A 107 5.26 14.46 -25.44
C GLU A 107 6.28 15.54 -25.12
N LEU A 108 7.13 15.36 -24.10
CA LEU A 108 8.20 16.31 -23.77
C LEU A 108 9.21 16.47 -24.91
N LYS A 109 9.59 15.35 -25.53
CA LYS A 109 10.48 15.39 -26.71
C LYS A 109 9.85 16.15 -27.88
N ALA A 110 8.55 15.98 -28.10
CA ALA A 110 7.81 16.70 -29.13
C ALA A 110 7.74 18.21 -28.84
N GLN A 111 7.48 18.61 -27.58
CA GLN A 111 7.47 20.02 -27.16
C GLN A 111 8.84 20.71 -27.39
N VAL A 112 9.94 20.09 -26.94
CA VAL A 112 11.29 20.63 -27.12
C VAL A 112 11.65 20.71 -28.61
N GLY A 113 11.25 19.72 -29.41
CA GLY A 113 11.43 19.69 -30.86
C GLY A 113 10.68 20.85 -31.57
N ASP A 114 9.44 21.15 -31.13
CA ASP A 114 8.67 22.30 -31.63
C ASP A 114 9.38 23.65 -31.32
N ILE A 115 9.82 23.81 -30.04
CA ILE A 115 10.57 25.02 -29.62
C ILE A 115 11.85 25.21 -30.46
N ALA A 116 12.60 24.12 -30.68
CA ALA A 116 13.83 24.15 -31.50
C ALA A 116 13.53 24.53 -32.96
N THR A 117 12.48 24.00 -33.54
CA THR A 117 12.02 24.29 -34.91
C THR A 117 11.64 25.78 -35.06
N ARG A 118 10.85 26.30 -34.10
CA ARG A 118 10.45 27.72 -34.10
C ARG A 118 11.67 28.66 -33.90
N LYS A 119 12.63 28.27 -33.08
CA LYS A 119 13.91 29.00 -32.91
C LYS A 119 14.71 29.08 -34.20
N ALA A 120 14.86 27.95 -34.91
CA ALA A 120 15.60 27.90 -36.17
C ALA A 120 14.91 28.75 -37.26
N ALA A 121 13.55 28.69 -37.33
CA ALA A 121 12.79 29.53 -38.25
C ALA A 121 12.93 31.04 -37.95
N ALA A 122 13.01 31.43 -36.67
CA ALA A 122 13.21 32.82 -36.25
C ALA A 122 14.60 33.36 -36.58
N LEU A 123 15.63 32.49 -36.56
CA LEU A 123 17.02 32.83 -36.91
C LEU A 123 17.27 32.84 -38.43
N GLY A 124 16.30 32.41 -39.27
CA GLY A 124 16.44 32.40 -40.74
C GLY A 124 17.31 31.24 -41.25
N GLU A 125 17.59 30.25 -40.46
CA GLU A 125 18.41 29.07 -40.80
C GLU A 125 17.69 28.05 -41.70
N SER A 126 16.33 28.15 -41.80
CA SER A 126 15.52 27.30 -42.71
C SER A 126 15.29 28.05 -44.04
N GLN A 127 15.77 27.53 -45.16
CA GLN A 127 15.37 28.01 -46.48
C GLN A 127 13.89 27.68 -46.68
N PRO A 128 13.00 28.65 -46.92
CA PRO A 128 11.60 28.35 -47.17
C PRO A 128 11.46 27.73 -48.59
N ASP A 129 10.88 26.54 -48.66
CA ASP A 129 10.40 25.99 -49.93
C ASP A 129 9.39 26.98 -50.54
N GLU A 130 9.60 27.37 -51.83
CA GLU A 130 8.84 28.44 -52.51
C GLU A 130 7.32 28.17 -52.62
N GLN A 131 6.86 27.00 -52.24
CA GLN A 131 5.43 26.60 -52.28
C GLN A 131 4.66 26.85 -51.02
N GLN A 132 5.25 27.30 -49.88
CA GLN A 132 4.58 27.54 -48.60
C GLN A 132 4.28 29.00 -48.28
N LYS A 133 4.04 29.86 -49.28
CA LYS A 133 3.86 31.31 -49.12
C LYS A 133 2.55 31.81 -48.47
N VAL A 134 1.70 30.91 -47.88
CA VAL A 134 0.41 31.34 -47.26
C VAL A 134 0.25 30.81 -45.82
N GLN A 135 1.22 30.14 -45.22
CA GLN A 135 1.13 29.78 -43.81
C GLN A 135 1.74 30.91 -42.95
N THR A 136 0.99 31.41 -41.96
CA THR A 136 1.46 32.34 -40.91
C THR A 136 2.83 31.90 -40.40
N ARG A 137 3.81 32.79 -40.46
CA ARG A 137 5.18 32.57 -39.98
C ARG A 137 5.10 32.10 -38.53
N PRO A 138 5.67 30.95 -38.13
CA PRO A 138 5.59 30.45 -36.77
C PRO A 138 6.13 31.52 -35.82
N GLN A 139 5.43 31.74 -34.71
CA GLN A 139 5.83 32.71 -33.68
C GLN A 139 7.14 32.26 -33.05
N ALA A 140 8.10 33.20 -32.89
CA ALA A 140 9.35 32.93 -32.24
C ALA A 140 9.11 32.43 -30.80
N PRO A 141 9.90 31.45 -30.30
CA PRO A 141 9.76 30.97 -28.93
C PRO A 141 10.07 32.05 -27.91
N THR A 142 9.32 32.04 -26.79
CA THR A 142 9.57 32.97 -25.66
C THR A 142 10.83 32.58 -24.89
N GLU A 143 11.36 33.47 -24.06
CA GLU A 143 12.51 33.19 -23.21
C GLU A 143 12.20 32.09 -22.18
N LEU A 144 10.97 32.02 -21.67
CA LEU A 144 10.48 30.94 -20.81
C LEU A 144 10.53 29.58 -21.53
N GLU A 145 10.07 29.50 -22.78
CA GLU A 145 10.11 28.27 -23.57
C GLU A 145 11.55 27.82 -23.85
N LEU A 146 12.46 28.78 -24.16
CA LEU A 146 13.87 28.47 -24.36
C LEU A 146 14.57 27.98 -23.10
N TRP A 147 14.26 28.60 -21.96
CA TRP A 147 14.74 28.14 -20.66
C TRP A 147 14.20 26.74 -20.31
N TYR A 148 12.92 26.51 -20.51
CA TYR A 148 12.29 25.21 -20.27
C TYR A 148 12.90 24.09 -21.11
N ALA A 149 13.06 24.31 -22.41
CA ALA A 149 13.71 23.36 -23.30
C ALA A 149 15.14 23.03 -22.84
N ARG A 150 15.93 24.06 -22.47
CA ARG A 150 17.27 23.88 -21.91
C ARG A 150 17.28 23.04 -20.65
N MET A 151 16.38 23.28 -19.70
CA MET A 151 16.29 22.52 -18.46
C MET A 151 16.03 21.04 -18.73
N LEU A 152 15.14 20.71 -19.67
CA LEU A 152 14.84 19.33 -20.05
C LEU A 152 16.00 18.65 -20.78
N GLU A 153 16.71 19.36 -21.68
CA GLU A 153 17.92 18.87 -22.35
C GLU A 153 19.03 18.57 -21.32
N GLU A 154 19.27 19.47 -20.38
CA GLU A 154 20.24 19.28 -19.29
C GLU A 154 19.84 18.16 -18.32
N ALA A 155 18.54 17.91 -18.12
CA ALA A 155 18.01 16.82 -17.34
C ALA A 155 18.27 15.43 -17.97
N GLY A 156 18.62 15.39 -19.28
CA GLY A 156 18.94 14.15 -19.99
C GLY A 156 17.79 13.59 -20.81
N LEU A 157 16.79 14.40 -21.17
CA LEU A 157 15.64 13.96 -21.99
C LEU A 157 16.06 13.33 -23.33
N PHE A 158 17.18 13.78 -23.92
CA PHE A 158 17.74 13.30 -25.19
C PHE A 158 19.04 12.49 -25.01
N ASP A 159 19.38 12.11 -23.79
CA ASP A 159 20.56 11.29 -23.52
C ASP A 159 20.40 9.91 -24.17
N LYS A 160 21.33 9.56 -25.07
CA LYS A 160 21.29 8.30 -25.83
C LYS A 160 21.75 7.10 -25.00
N ASP A 161 22.48 7.35 -23.93
CA ASP A 161 23.03 6.32 -23.05
C ASP A 161 22.00 5.88 -21.99
N ILE A 162 20.85 6.57 -21.91
CA ILE A 162 19.78 6.30 -20.94
C ILE A 162 18.49 5.95 -21.70
N GLU A 163 18.03 4.74 -21.54
CA GLU A 163 16.71 4.32 -22.04
C GLU A 163 15.63 4.81 -21.07
N LEU A 164 14.83 5.79 -21.53
CA LEU A 164 13.68 6.29 -20.76
C LEU A 164 12.45 5.44 -21.11
N PRO A 165 11.80 4.79 -20.12
CA PRO A 165 10.61 3.98 -20.35
C PRO A 165 9.40 4.84 -20.66
N GLN A 166 8.34 4.21 -21.17
CA GLN A 166 7.03 4.84 -21.26
C GLN A 166 6.60 5.30 -19.86
N THR A 167 6.16 6.55 -19.78
CA THR A 167 5.94 7.24 -18.50
C THR A 167 4.67 8.07 -18.58
N THR A 168 3.83 8.01 -17.57
CA THR A 168 2.69 8.90 -17.40
C THR A 168 3.04 10.04 -16.44
N ALA A 169 2.56 11.25 -16.73
CA ALA A 169 2.68 12.38 -15.83
C ALA A 169 1.39 12.50 -15.01
N VAL A 170 1.52 12.63 -13.70
CA VAL A 170 0.40 12.91 -12.80
C VAL A 170 0.71 14.17 -12.00
N LEU A 171 -0.32 14.89 -11.57
CA LEU A 171 -0.19 16.02 -10.66
C LEU A 171 -0.60 15.54 -9.27
N LEU A 172 0.32 15.59 -8.32
CA LEU A 172 0.05 15.16 -6.94
C LEU A 172 -1.04 16.02 -6.31
N HIS A 173 -1.99 15.40 -5.64
CA HIS A 173 -3.20 16.06 -5.15
C HIS A 173 -2.91 17.19 -4.12
N ARG A 174 -1.96 16.97 -3.20
CA ARG A 174 -1.66 17.92 -2.11
C ARG A 174 -0.61 18.96 -2.47
N SER A 175 0.51 18.54 -3.02
CA SER A 175 1.60 19.47 -3.41
C SER A 175 1.35 20.18 -4.73
N HIS A 176 0.47 19.66 -5.58
CA HIS A 176 0.24 20.13 -6.96
C HIS A 176 1.52 20.17 -7.79
N LEU A 177 2.43 19.20 -7.58
CA LEU A 177 3.66 19.02 -8.33
C LEU A 177 3.55 17.83 -9.27
N PHE A 178 4.32 17.86 -10.36
CA PHE A 178 4.43 16.74 -11.28
C PHE A 178 5.14 15.56 -10.63
N TYR A 179 4.60 14.38 -10.89
CA TYR A 179 5.22 13.11 -10.62
C TYR A 179 5.22 12.27 -11.90
N LEU A 180 6.40 11.76 -12.27
CA LEU A 180 6.57 10.91 -13.45
C LEU A 180 6.50 9.44 -13.03
N ARG A 181 5.44 8.78 -13.48
CA ARG A 181 5.08 7.41 -13.12
C ARG A 181 5.49 6.43 -14.20
N VAL A 182 6.21 5.38 -13.82
CA VAL A 182 6.67 4.31 -14.69
C VAL A 182 5.94 3.02 -14.36
N MET A 183 5.39 2.34 -15.37
CA MET A 183 4.65 1.09 -15.18
C MET A 183 5.58 -0.13 -15.01
N GLN A 184 6.87 0.01 -15.24
CA GLN A 184 7.83 -1.09 -15.10
C GLN A 184 8.19 -1.32 -13.62
N PRO A 185 8.18 -2.58 -13.12
CA PRO A 185 8.41 -2.87 -11.71
C PRO A 185 9.86 -2.61 -11.25
N ARG A 186 10.81 -2.52 -12.16
CA ARG A 186 12.22 -2.24 -11.87
C ARG A 186 12.80 -1.29 -12.91
N VAL A 187 13.32 -0.18 -12.42
CA VAL A 187 13.96 0.86 -13.25
C VAL A 187 15.44 0.92 -12.87
N PRO A 188 16.38 0.87 -13.85
CA PRO A 188 17.80 1.03 -13.59
C PRO A 188 18.09 2.36 -12.87
N PHE A 189 19.09 2.38 -11.98
CA PHE A 189 19.41 3.56 -11.16
C PHE A 189 19.68 4.82 -12.01
N GLY A 190 20.42 4.71 -13.12
CA GLY A 190 20.67 5.83 -14.03
C GLY A 190 19.38 6.38 -14.66
N THR A 191 18.45 5.52 -15.04
CA THR A 191 17.13 5.87 -15.56
C THR A 191 16.28 6.55 -14.49
N LYS A 192 16.26 6.04 -13.23
CA LYS A 192 15.59 6.69 -12.09
C LYS A 192 16.09 8.13 -11.91
N LEU A 193 17.41 8.32 -11.88
CA LEU A 193 17.99 9.68 -11.73
C LEU A 193 17.63 10.61 -12.91
N ALA A 194 17.54 10.09 -14.13
CA ALA A 194 17.11 10.90 -15.27
C ALA A 194 15.65 11.34 -15.14
N LEU A 195 14.76 10.43 -14.73
CA LEU A 195 13.35 10.75 -14.47
C LEU A 195 13.21 11.81 -13.37
N VAL A 196 13.94 11.68 -12.24
CA VAL A 196 13.93 12.68 -11.16
C VAL A 196 14.40 14.06 -11.67
N ARG A 197 15.42 14.11 -12.54
CA ARG A 197 15.87 15.38 -13.14
C ARG A 197 14.84 16.00 -14.08
N ILE A 198 14.19 15.18 -14.91
CA ILE A 198 13.12 15.63 -15.82
C ILE A 198 11.94 16.16 -15.01
N GLU A 199 11.53 15.42 -13.97
CA GLU A 199 10.47 15.84 -13.04
C GLU A 199 10.81 17.17 -12.35
N ALA A 200 12.05 17.32 -11.88
CA ALA A 200 12.51 18.58 -11.30
C ALA A 200 12.46 19.76 -12.29
N ALA A 201 12.76 19.53 -13.58
CA ALA A 201 12.62 20.54 -14.62
C ALA A 201 11.15 20.94 -14.86
N LEU A 202 10.22 19.96 -14.82
CA LEU A 202 8.78 20.23 -14.88
C LEU A 202 8.29 21.03 -13.68
N ASN A 203 8.70 20.63 -12.48
CA ASN A 203 8.35 21.34 -11.25
C ASN A 203 8.95 22.74 -11.20
N ALA A 204 10.17 22.93 -11.73
CA ALA A 204 10.78 24.25 -11.88
C ALA A 204 9.93 25.19 -12.76
N LEU A 205 9.28 24.68 -13.82
CA LEU A 205 8.34 25.45 -14.63
C LEU A 205 7.13 25.90 -13.78
N LEU A 206 6.51 25.00 -12.99
CA LEU A 206 5.39 25.33 -12.12
C LEU A 206 5.76 26.38 -11.07
N PHE A 207 6.93 26.26 -10.43
CA PHE A 207 7.40 27.26 -9.48
C PHE A 207 7.64 28.61 -10.16
N THR A 208 8.33 28.62 -11.29
CA THR A 208 8.68 29.86 -12.00
C THR A 208 7.43 30.63 -12.42
N THR A 209 6.44 29.96 -12.98
CA THR A 209 5.19 30.58 -13.41
C THR A 209 4.26 30.93 -12.25
N GLY A 210 4.26 30.16 -11.16
CA GLY A 210 3.42 30.40 -9.98
C GLY A 210 3.87 31.62 -9.14
N PHE A 211 5.15 31.97 -9.15
CA PHE A 211 5.64 33.18 -8.48
C PHE A 211 5.48 34.46 -9.31
N HIS A 212 5.19 34.34 -10.60
CA HIS A 212 5.03 35.50 -11.48
C HIS A 212 3.56 35.93 -11.51
N LYS A 213 3.26 37.10 -10.96
CA LYS A 213 1.89 37.64 -10.87
C LYS A 213 1.54 38.66 -11.96
N ASP A 214 2.55 39.11 -12.74
CA ASP A 214 2.36 40.14 -13.76
C ASP A 214 2.17 39.50 -15.14
N ASP A 215 1.37 40.13 -16.00
CA ASP A 215 1.17 39.71 -17.40
C ASP A 215 2.41 39.94 -18.29
N ALA A 216 3.53 40.41 -17.72
CA ALA A 216 4.76 40.62 -18.43
C ALA A 216 5.44 39.28 -18.78
N PRO A 217 6.03 39.12 -19.97
CA PRO A 217 6.72 37.90 -20.33
C PRO A 217 7.96 37.71 -19.44
N LEU A 218 8.12 36.48 -18.88
CA LEU A 218 9.27 36.06 -18.08
C LEU A 218 10.54 36.06 -18.90
N THR A 219 11.59 36.70 -18.39
CA THR A 219 12.94 36.66 -18.99
C THR A 219 13.70 35.42 -18.56
N GLU A 220 14.67 34.97 -19.35
CA GLU A 220 15.56 33.84 -19.00
C GLU A 220 16.24 34.05 -17.63
N ARG A 221 16.65 35.31 -17.35
CA ARG A 221 17.23 35.70 -16.05
C ARG A 221 16.28 35.44 -14.88
N GLU A 222 15.01 35.82 -15.01
CA GLU A 222 14.00 35.65 -13.99
C GLU A 222 13.73 34.17 -13.76
N CYS A 223 13.63 33.38 -14.83
CA CYS A 223 13.43 31.93 -14.75
C CYS A 223 14.56 31.25 -13.94
N PHE A 224 15.81 31.54 -14.26
CA PHE A 224 16.96 30.99 -13.52
C PHE A 224 17.00 31.45 -12.07
N ARG A 225 16.75 32.71 -11.79
CA ARG A 225 16.76 33.26 -10.43
C ARG A 225 15.66 32.66 -9.57
N THR A 226 14.46 32.57 -10.09
CA THR A 226 13.33 31.94 -9.37
C THR A 226 13.65 30.48 -9.06
N ASN A 227 14.11 29.71 -10.05
CA ASN A 227 14.48 28.32 -9.83
C ASN A 227 15.59 28.13 -8.77
N GLN A 228 16.60 28.99 -8.78
CA GLN A 228 17.66 28.99 -7.76
C GLN A 228 17.17 29.43 -6.39
N SER A 229 16.20 30.34 -6.29
CA SER A 229 15.64 30.79 -5.02
C SER A 229 14.75 29.75 -4.36
N VAL A 230 13.98 28.99 -5.13
CA VAL A 230 13.07 27.96 -4.62
C VAL A 230 13.78 26.96 -3.72
N ALA A 231 14.90 26.38 -4.18
CA ALA A 231 15.67 25.42 -3.39
C ALA A 231 16.23 26.00 -2.08
N ARG A 232 16.41 27.32 -2.01
CA ARG A 232 16.95 28.04 -0.85
C ARG A 232 15.87 28.47 0.15
N SER A 233 14.64 28.61 -0.30
CA SER A 233 13.50 29.08 0.51
C SER A 233 12.54 27.98 0.94
N ILE A 234 12.89 26.69 0.78
CA ILE A 234 11.96 25.59 1.11
C ILE A 234 11.56 25.59 2.59
N THR A 235 12.42 26.07 3.49
CA THR A 235 12.12 26.14 4.92
C THR A 235 10.99 27.12 5.25
N SER A 236 10.78 28.15 4.42
CA SER A 236 9.69 29.13 4.60
C SER A 236 8.28 28.57 4.35
N GLN A 237 8.17 27.33 3.88
CA GLN A 237 6.86 26.65 3.73
C GLN A 237 6.24 26.27 5.07
N VAL A 238 7.06 26.10 6.10
CA VAL A 238 6.60 25.78 7.45
C VAL A 238 6.75 27.01 8.33
N PRO A 239 5.65 27.55 8.88
CA PRO A 239 5.75 28.68 9.80
C PRO A 239 6.52 28.28 11.06
N THR A 240 7.12 29.25 11.72
CA THR A 240 7.82 29.08 13.00
C THR A 240 6.92 28.33 13.98
N ILE A 241 7.49 27.38 14.73
CA ILE A 241 6.75 26.57 15.69
C ILE A 241 6.21 27.50 16.79
N SER A 242 4.89 27.60 16.85
CA SER A 242 4.17 28.34 17.88
C SER A 242 3.72 27.38 18.97
N ASP A 243 3.77 27.84 20.26
CA ASP A 243 3.17 27.09 21.36
C ASP A 243 1.64 26.98 21.28
N LYS A 244 1.03 27.71 20.34
CA LYS A 244 -0.40 27.63 20.03
C LYS A 244 -0.61 26.59 18.94
N LEU A 245 -0.59 25.32 19.33
CA LEU A 245 -1.09 24.26 18.49
C LEU A 245 -2.61 24.37 18.35
N PRO A 246 -3.18 24.04 17.18
CA PRO A 246 -4.61 23.83 17.10
C PRO A 246 -4.98 22.75 18.11
N THR A 247 -5.94 23.04 18.98
CA THR A 247 -6.59 22.04 19.82
C THR A 247 -7.25 21.06 18.85
N LEU A 248 -6.65 19.88 18.70
CA LEU A 248 -7.27 18.80 17.98
C LEU A 248 -8.40 18.28 18.86
N ASP A 249 -9.63 18.48 18.44
CA ASP A 249 -10.84 18.03 19.17
C ASP A 249 -11.04 16.50 19.12
N GLU A 250 -10.05 15.75 18.64
CA GLU A 250 -10.12 14.29 18.55
C GLU A 250 -9.60 13.61 19.84
N PRO A 251 -10.29 12.53 20.32
CA PRO A 251 -9.92 11.82 21.55
C PRO A 251 -8.51 11.20 21.58
N PHE A 252 -7.84 11.09 20.43
CA PHE A 252 -6.51 10.50 20.24
C PHE A 252 -5.50 11.49 19.65
N SER A 253 -5.63 12.77 19.94
CA SER A 253 -4.86 13.85 19.30
C SER A 253 -3.34 13.78 19.48
N ASP A 254 -2.86 13.19 20.57
CA ASP A 254 -1.43 13.08 20.90
C ASP A 254 -0.87 11.66 20.80
N GLY A 255 -1.65 10.70 20.28
CA GLY A 255 -1.25 9.31 20.13
C GLY A 255 -0.36 9.07 18.92
N GLU A 256 0.15 7.85 18.83
CA GLU A 256 1.02 7.40 17.74
C GLU A 256 0.37 7.58 16.36
N TRP A 257 -0.93 7.26 16.23
CA TRP A 257 -1.67 7.45 14.98
C TRP A 257 -1.73 8.92 14.55
N ALA A 258 -2.09 9.81 15.47
CA ALA A 258 -2.25 11.24 15.15
C ALA A 258 -0.93 11.86 14.66
N VAL A 259 0.17 11.50 15.29
CA VAL A 259 1.51 11.98 14.90
C VAL A 259 1.94 11.41 13.56
N ARG A 260 1.77 10.11 13.32
CA ARG A 260 2.10 9.50 12.01
C ARG A 260 1.27 10.10 10.88
N LYS A 261 -0.04 10.25 11.09
CA LYS A 261 -0.94 10.91 10.12
C LYS A 261 -0.55 12.36 9.88
N GLY A 262 -0.20 13.09 10.94
CA GLY A 262 0.27 14.47 10.83
C GLY A 262 1.55 14.57 10.02
N ILE A 263 2.55 13.76 10.33
CA ILE A 263 3.82 13.71 9.59
C ILE A 263 3.56 13.37 8.11
N ALA A 264 2.82 12.31 7.81
CA ALA A 264 2.51 11.94 6.43
C ALA A 264 1.78 13.07 5.69
N THR A 265 0.83 13.76 6.35
CA THR A 265 0.13 14.92 5.77
C THR A 265 1.09 16.08 5.45
N GLU A 266 2.03 16.37 6.35
CA GLU A 266 3.05 17.40 6.10
C GLU A 266 3.98 17.01 4.94
N LEU A 267 4.47 15.76 4.91
CA LEU A 267 5.35 15.25 3.85
C LEU A 267 4.70 15.38 2.47
N GLU A 268 3.45 14.94 2.33
CA GLU A 268 2.70 15.01 1.07
C GLU A 268 2.33 16.46 0.67
N SER A 269 2.32 17.39 1.61
CA SER A 269 2.00 18.79 1.35
C SER A 269 3.22 19.62 0.96
N PHE A 270 4.43 19.15 1.21
CA PHE A 270 5.64 19.90 0.91
C PHE A 270 5.84 20.10 -0.60
N ARG A 271 6.02 21.35 -0.98
CA ARG A 271 6.31 21.73 -2.36
C ARG A 271 7.82 21.84 -2.56
N LEU A 272 8.43 20.75 -2.98
CA LEU A 272 9.88 20.64 -3.15
C LEU A 272 10.26 20.57 -4.63
N PRO A 273 11.37 21.27 -5.06
CA PRO A 273 11.83 21.21 -6.44
C PRO A 273 12.30 19.80 -6.86
N TYR A 274 12.77 18.99 -5.90
CA TYR A 274 13.19 17.61 -6.12
C TYR A 274 12.32 16.68 -5.29
N ARG A 275 12.05 15.47 -5.81
CA ARG A 275 11.25 14.44 -5.13
C ARG A 275 11.81 14.16 -3.74
N LEU A 276 10.94 14.18 -2.74
CA LEU A 276 11.27 13.78 -1.38
C LEU A 276 11.18 12.26 -1.26
N GLU A 277 12.26 11.64 -0.79
CA GLU A 277 12.27 10.23 -0.38
C GLU A 277 12.74 10.20 1.08
N ALA A 278 11.82 9.92 1.99
CA ALA A 278 12.13 9.85 3.43
C ALA A 278 11.31 8.74 4.09
N GLY A 279 12.00 7.87 4.81
CA GLY A 279 11.37 6.95 5.75
C GLY A 279 11.35 7.56 7.15
N TYR A 280 10.40 7.16 7.99
CA TYR A 280 10.37 7.66 9.36
C TYR A 280 9.90 6.61 10.37
N ARG A 281 10.27 6.81 11.64
CA ARG A 281 9.78 6.08 12.80
C ARG A 281 9.31 7.06 13.85
N VAL A 282 8.26 6.66 14.56
CA VAL A 282 7.67 7.47 15.63
C VAL A 282 7.66 6.63 16.90
N ASN A 283 8.10 7.21 18.02
CA ASN A 283 8.03 6.62 19.36
C ASN A 283 7.43 7.65 20.32
N MET A 284 6.10 7.68 20.38
CA MET A 284 5.39 8.65 21.23
C MET A 284 5.51 8.34 22.72
N HIS A 285 5.86 7.11 23.11
CA HIS A 285 6.18 6.81 24.50
C HIS A 285 7.31 7.69 25.05
N GLU A 286 8.31 7.97 24.22
CA GLU A 286 9.43 8.85 24.55
C GLU A 286 9.34 10.24 23.90
N GLY A 287 8.37 10.47 23.01
CA GLY A 287 8.22 11.71 22.25
C GLY A 287 9.29 11.89 21.19
N ARG A 288 9.75 10.80 20.56
CA ARG A 288 10.83 10.79 19.58
C ARG A 288 10.35 10.47 18.18
N VAL A 289 10.92 11.16 17.19
CA VAL A 289 10.74 10.88 15.76
C VAL A 289 12.12 10.76 15.11
N LEU A 290 12.30 9.77 14.24
CA LEU A 290 13.47 9.63 13.38
C LEU A 290 13.05 9.70 11.93
N PHE A 291 13.74 10.52 11.15
CA PHE A 291 13.70 10.50 9.69
C PHE A 291 15.01 9.94 9.11
N GLU A 292 14.88 9.09 8.11
CA GLU A 292 15.96 8.71 7.23
C GLU A 292 15.65 9.29 5.85
N LEU A 293 16.36 10.37 5.51
CA LEU A 293 16.19 11.13 4.27
C LEU A 293 17.13 10.58 3.20
N GLU A 294 16.63 10.25 2.02
CA GLU A 294 17.48 10.04 0.84
C GLU A 294 17.82 11.41 0.21
N ALA A 295 19.07 11.81 0.34
CA ALA A 295 19.53 13.11 -0.15
C ALA A 295 19.52 13.16 -1.68
N THR A 296 19.03 14.25 -2.25
CA THR A 296 19.05 14.46 -3.70
C THR A 296 20.51 14.53 -4.20
N PRO A 297 20.96 13.63 -5.08
CA PRO A 297 22.33 13.62 -5.56
C PRO A 297 22.71 14.92 -6.29
N ALA A 298 23.94 15.35 -6.16
CA ALA A 298 24.46 16.57 -6.83
C ALA A 298 24.27 16.53 -8.37
N THR A 299 24.17 15.35 -8.96
CA THR A 299 23.89 15.17 -10.40
C THR A 299 22.48 15.56 -10.81
N CYS A 300 21.54 15.70 -9.87
CA CYS A 300 20.18 16.16 -10.13
C CYS A 300 20.05 17.67 -10.20
N PHE A 301 21.04 18.42 -9.71
CA PHE A 301 21.04 19.87 -9.75
C PHE A 301 21.39 20.42 -11.14
N PRO A 302 20.87 21.64 -11.53
CA PRO A 302 21.03 22.20 -12.86
C PRO A 302 22.49 22.31 -13.29
N ARG A 303 22.77 22.01 -14.57
CA ARG A 303 24.10 22.08 -15.17
C ARG A 303 24.46 23.50 -15.62
N SER A 304 23.51 24.43 -15.54
CA SER A 304 23.68 25.84 -15.84
C SER A 304 23.07 26.72 -14.76
N ALA A 305 23.62 27.92 -14.60
CA ALA A 305 23.14 28.93 -13.64
C ALA A 305 23.30 30.34 -14.22
N TRP A 306 22.41 31.24 -13.85
CA TRP A 306 22.57 32.66 -14.16
C TRP A 306 23.56 33.31 -13.19
N VAL A 307 24.53 34.03 -13.71
CA VAL A 307 25.49 34.78 -12.88
C VAL A 307 25.33 36.27 -13.16
N ASP A 308 24.83 37.03 -12.19
CA ASP A 308 24.53 38.45 -12.32
C ASP A 308 25.74 39.30 -12.71
N GLY A 309 26.90 39.01 -12.12
CA GLY A 309 28.14 39.74 -12.42
C GLY A 309 28.60 39.56 -13.87
N LEU A 310 28.15 38.52 -14.57
CA LEU A 310 28.46 38.26 -15.98
C LEU A 310 27.27 38.57 -16.90
N GLY A 311 26.07 38.75 -16.38
CA GLY A 311 24.86 39.02 -17.13
C GLY A 311 24.49 37.88 -18.11
N ARG A 312 24.88 36.64 -17.82
CA ARG A 312 24.67 35.48 -18.70
C ARG A 312 24.60 34.15 -17.94
N VAL A 313 24.09 33.16 -18.63
CA VAL A 313 24.12 31.77 -18.18
C VAL A 313 25.51 31.18 -18.30
N VAL A 314 25.99 30.48 -17.28
CA VAL A 314 27.27 29.78 -17.25
C VAL A 314 27.08 28.31 -16.82
N PRO A 315 27.94 27.39 -17.28
CA PRO A 315 27.94 26.01 -16.79
C PRO A 315 28.30 25.96 -15.31
N THR A 316 27.58 25.13 -14.53
CA THR A 316 27.92 24.85 -13.14
C THR A 316 28.97 23.74 -13.04
N THR A 317 29.94 23.92 -12.15
CA THR A 317 30.94 22.89 -11.86
C THR A 317 30.34 21.79 -10.98
N GLN A 318 30.97 20.61 -10.96
CA GLN A 318 30.55 19.51 -10.05
C GLN A 318 30.59 19.97 -8.57
N PHE A 319 31.62 20.75 -8.22
CA PHE A 319 31.76 21.28 -6.85
C PHE A 319 30.62 22.25 -6.49
N MET A 320 30.20 23.13 -7.40
CA MET A 320 29.05 24.02 -7.14
C MET A 320 27.78 23.22 -6.90
N ARG A 321 27.51 22.21 -7.72
CA ARG A 321 26.35 21.35 -7.54
C ARG A 321 26.39 20.53 -6.23
N ALA A 322 27.56 20.03 -5.84
CA ALA A 322 27.75 19.34 -4.58
C ALA A 322 27.43 20.25 -3.36
N ARG A 323 27.87 21.49 -3.38
CA ARG A 323 27.53 22.49 -2.34
C ARG A 323 26.04 22.79 -2.28
N GLU A 324 25.39 22.98 -3.43
CA GLU A 324 23.96 23.25 -3.49
C GLU A 324 23.15 22.04 -3.01
N ALA A 325 23.55 20.83 -3.41
CA ALA A 325 22.92 19.58 -2.95
C ALA A 325 23.05 19.43 -1.42
N SER A 326 24.22 19.72 -0.85
CA SER A 326 24.46 19.66 0.58
C SER A 326 23.61 20.67 1.34
N GLN A 327 23.58 21.93 0.89
CA GLN A 327 22.72 22.97 1.51
C GLN A 327 21.24 22.62 1.41
N TYR A 328 20.81 22.04 0.28
CA TYR A 328 19.45 21.58 0.10
C TYR A 328 19.11 20.45 1.06
N ALA A 329 19.97 19.45 1.19
CA ALA A 329 19.78 18.32 2.11
C ALA A 329 19.65 18.78 3.57
N LEU A 330 20.47 19.78 4.01
CA LEU A 330 20.32 20.38 5.35
C LEU A 330 18.96 21.08 5.52
N ARG A 331 18.51 21.85 4.50
CA ARG A 331 17.19 22.51 4.57
C ARG A 331 16.03 21.53 4.59
N VAL A 332 16.12 20.43 3.84
CA VAL A 332 15.11 19.37 3.91
C VAL A 332 15.08 18.75 5.31
N GLY A 333 16.23 18.49 5.93
CA GLY A 333 16.30 18.03 7.32
C GLY A 333 15.59 18.97 8.30
N LEU A 334 15.79 20.28 8.18
CA LEU A 334 15.07 21.29 8.99
C LEU A 334 13.57 21.29 8.72
N LEU A 335 13.17 21.15 7.46
CA LEU A 335 11.77 21.11 7.07
C LEU A 335 11.05 19.87 7.67
N LEU A 336 11.69 18.69 7.60
CA LEU A 336 11.18 17.45 8.20
C LEU A 336 11.01 17.59 9.71
N ALA A 337 12.02 18.17 10.40
CA ALA A 337 11.96 18.40 11.84
C ALA A 337 10.83 19.37 12.20
N ALA A 338 10.69 20.49 11.47
CA ALA A 338 9.62 21.46 11.68
C ALA A 338 8.23 20.82 11.48
N GLY A 339 8.04 20.03 10.42
CA GLY A 339 6.81 19.30 10.16
C GLY A 339 6.45 18.36 11.31
N ALA A 340 7.40 17.55 11.79
CA ALA A 340 7.16 16.66 12.93
C ALA A 340 6.81 17.41 14.22
N PHE A 341 7.52 18.47 14.55
CA PHE A 341 7.22 19.28 15.73
C PHE A 341 5.85 19.97 15.68
N ARG A 342 5.37 20.29 14.48
CA ARG A 342 4.02 20.86 14.29
C ARG A 342 2.90 19.87 14.53
N CYS A 343 3.13 18.59 14.31
CA CYS A 343 2.09 17.56 14.41
C CYS A 343 1.60 17.35 15.85
N SER A 344 2.48 17.47 16.86
CA SER A 344 2.08 17.32 18.26
C SER A 344 3.08 17.97 19.21
N PRO A 345 2.61 18.61 20.30
CA PRO A 345 3.49 19.11 21.37
C PRO A 345 4.19 17.97 22.12
N ALA A 346 3.68 16.75 22.05
CA ALA A 346 4.28 15.59 22.68
C ALA A 346 5.55 15.10 21.95
N VAL A 347 5.80 15.53 20.70
CA VAL A 347 7.09 15.31 20.00
C VAL A 347 8.13 16.24 20.63
N LYS A 348 9.09 15.67 21.34
CA LYS A 348 10.15 16.37 22.06
C LYS A 348 11.45 16.44 21.28
N ASP A 349 11.79 15.33 20.63
CA ASP A 349 13.07 15.14 19.96
C ASP A 349 12.83 14.63 18.53
N VAL A 350 13.48 15.27 17.57
CA VAL A 350 13.49 14.82 16.17
C VAL A 350 14.94 14.53 15.75
N PHE A 351 15.14 13.36 15.23
CA PHE A 351 16.41 12.90 14.67
C PHE A 351 16.31 12.82 13.16
N VAL A 352 17.34 13.26 12.46
CA VAL A 352 17.41 13.14 11.00
C VAL A 352 18.74 12.52 10.61
N SER A 353 18.69 11.47 9.79
CA SER A 353 19.84 10.85 9.14
C SER A 353 19.70 11.03 7.63
N ALA A 354 20.62 11.73 6.98
CA ALA A 354 20.61 11.88 5.53
C ALA A 354 21.51 10.83 4.89
N MET A 355 20.94 10.09 3.95
CA MET A 355 21.61 9.03 3.21
C MET A 355 21.79 9.45 1.75
N GLU A 356 22.86 8.99 1.11
CA GLU A 356 23.07 9.11 -0.33
C GLU A 356 23.28 7.71 -0.93
N THR A 357 22.52 7.40 -1.97
CA THR A 357 22.69 6.17 -2.73
C THR A 357 23.44 6.46 -4.03
N THR A 358 24.59 5.81 -4.20
CA THR A 358 25.40 5.87 -5.44
C THR A 358 25.58 4.45 -6.00
N GLY A 359 24.79 4.12 -7.02
CA GLY A 359 24.76 2.77 -7.57
C GLY A 359 24.18 1.76 -6.57
N THR A 360 25.03 0.87 -6.04
CA THR A 360 24.65 -0.12 -5.00
C THR A 360 25.12 0.29 -3.61
N LYS A 361 25.87 1.37 -3.49
CA LYS A 361 26.43 1.82 -2.21
C LYS A 361 25.53 2.89 -1.61
N ARG A 362 25.11 2.68 -0.36
CA ARG A 362 24.39 3.65 0.47
C ARG A 362 25.32 4.16 1.56
N SER A 363 25.38 5.47 1.75
CA SER A 363 26.30 6.13 2.69
C SER A 363 25.55 7.23 3.45
N CYS A 364 25.85 7.41 4.74
CA CYS A 364 25.32 8.49 5.54
C CYS A 364 26.13 9.78 5.26
N LEU A 365 25.44 10.91 5.11
CA LEU A 365 26.05 12.23 4.91
C LEU A 365 26.06 13.07 6.19
N TYR A 366 25.02 12.99 6.99
CA TYR A 366 24.93 13.61 8.30
C TYR A 366 23.92 12.89 9.18
N THR A 367 24.09 13.04 10.51
CA THR A 367 23.05 12.79 11.50
C THR A 367 22.91 14.02 12.39
N VAL A 368 21.70 14.33 12.80
CA VAL A 368 21.42 15.48 13.68
C VAL A 368 20.28 15.16 14.65
N HIS A 369 20.38 15.71 15.86
CA HIS A 369 19.35 15.69 16.87
C HIS A 369 18.84 17.13 17.11
N PHE A 370 17.54 17.32 16.89
CA PHE A 370 16.83 18.54 17.17
C PHE A 370 15.99 18.38 18.44
N ASP A 371 16.24 19.16 19.49
CA ASP A 371 15.34 19.28 20.62
C ASP A 371 14.31 20.40 20.36
N ARG A 372 13.05 20.19 20.75
CA ARG A 372 11.94 21.10 20.48
C ARG A 372 12.19 22.52 21.01
N ASN A 373 12.73 22.67 22.23
CA ASN A 373 12.87 23.98 22.88
C ASN A 373 13.87 24.86 22.12
N ARG A 374 15.00 24.26 21.68
CA ARG A 374 16.00 24.98 20.90
C ARG A 374 15.49 25.23 19.48
N PHE A 375 14.80 24.26 18.89
CA PHE A 375 14.27 24.37 17.54
C PHE A 375 13.17 25.44 17.42
N ALA A 376 12.34 25.64 18.45
CA ALA A 376 11.31 26.66 18.50
C ALA A 376 11.86 28.11 18.50
N LEU A 377 13.15 28.29 18.74
CA LEU A 377 13.82 29.61 18.64
C LEU A 377 14.24 29.96 17.20
N LEU A 378 14.13 29.03 16.25
CA LEU A 378 14.49 29.26 14.86
C LEU A 378 13.36 30.00 14.13
N ASP A 379 13.71 31.03 13.38
CA ASP A 379 12.81 31.60 12.38
C ASP A 379 12.98 30.85 11.04
N MET A 380 12.01 30.00 10.72
CA MET A 380 12.04 29.14 9.54
C MET A 380 12.00 29.94 8.24
N GLU A 381 11.49 31.17 8.25
CA GLU A 381 11.41 32.03 7.08
C GLU A 381 12.77 32.73 6.78
N GLU A 382 13.59 32.97 7.81
CA GLU A 382 14.84 33.72 7.71
C GLU A 382 16.10 32.84 7.65
N ILE A 383 15.99 31.50 7.50
CA ILE A 383 17.16 30.61 7.44
C ILE A 383 17.95 30.82 6.13
N SER A 384 18.93 31.72 6.18
CA SER A 384 19.85 31.95 5.06
C SER A 384 21.01 30.95 5.04
N ASP A 385 21.54 30.59 6.21
CA ASP A 385 22.69 29.67 6.37
C ASP A 385 22.29 28.42 7.19
N PRO A 386 21.98 27.30 6.53
CA PRO A 386 21.64 26.06 7.22
C PRO A 386 22.83 25.44 7.97
N TRP A 387 24.08 25.73 7.56
CA TRP A 387 25.27 25.24 8.25
C TRP A 387 25.38 25.81 9.67
N ALA A 388 25.15 27.12 9.81
CA ALA A 388 25.15 27.78 11.11
C ALA A 388 24.05 27.20 12.04
N VAL A 389 22.88 26.88 11.47
CA VAL A 389 21.80 26.22 12.22
C VAL A 389 22.23 24.85 12.71
N PHE A 390 22.75 23.99 11.83
CA PHE A 390 23.20 22.64 12.22
C PHE A 390 24.34 22.68 13.24
N ALA A 391 25.25 23.62 13.14
CA ALA A 391 26.32 23.84 14.10
C ALA A 391 25.79 24.20 15.52
N SER A 392 24.56 24.70 15.62
CA SER A 392 23.92 24.98 16.90
C SER A 392 23.22 23.75 17.51
N PHE A 393 23.13 22.63 16.82
CA PHE A 393 22.55 21.38 17.29
C PHE A 393 23.62 20.27 17.34
N ASP A 394 23.25 19.11 17.90
CA ASP A 394 24.15 17.96 17.96
C ASP A 394 24.17 17.26 16.59
N ALA A 395 24.87 17.89 15.64
CA ALA A 395 25.00 17.40 14.26
C ALA A 395 26.37 16.73 14.07
N HIS A 396 26.35 15.51 13.57
CA HIS A 396 27.55 14.79 13.13
C HIS A 396 27.61 14.81 11.60
N MET A 397 28.61 15.49 11.03
CA MET A 397 28.83 15.63 9.59
C MET A 397 30.29 15.96 9.28
N ASP A 398 30.71 15.60 8.07
CA ASP A 398 32.03 15.98 7.51
C ASP A 398 31.80 16.83 6.25
N ALA A 399 32.16 18.13 6.32
CA ALA A 399 31.90 19.09 5.23
C ALA A 399 32.99 20.18 5.16
N PRO A 400 34.27 19.84 4.88
CA PRO A 400 35.40 20.79 4.94
C PRO A 400 35.28 21.95 3.94
N SER A 401 34.45 21.83 2.91
CA SER A 401 34.28 22.85 1.84
C SER A 401 32.79 23.13 1.58
N GLU A 402 31.93 23.04 2.57
CA GLU A 402 30.48 23.17 2.43
C GLU A 402 29.87 22.12 1.45
N ALA A 403 30.52 20.98 1.29
CA ALA A 403 30.04 19.82 0.57
C ALA A 403 30.15 18.62 1.51
N LEU A 404 29.04 17.95 1.75
CA LEU A 404 28.95 16.79 2.64
C LEU A 404 29.73 15.62 2.10
N ASN A 405 30.55 15.00 2.95
CA ASN A 405 31.25 13.76 2.69
C ASN A 405 30.59 12.60 3.46
N PRO A 406 30.71 11.35 2.98
CA PRO A 406 30.19 10.19 3.70
C PRO A 406 30.81 10.03 5.09
N ILE A 407 29.97 9.76 6.08
CA ILE A 407 30.32 9.45 7.46
C ILE A 407 29.79 8.05 7.86
N PRO A 408 30.25 7.45 8.95
CA PRO A 408 29.63 6.26 9.52
C PRO A 408 28.17 6.54 9.91
N GLN A 409 27.26 5.60 9.58
CA GLN A 409 25.85 5.71 9.98
C GLN A 409 25.70 5.36 11.46
N GLU A 410 25.15 6.28 12.25
CA GLU A 410 24.91 6.11 13.70
C GLU A 410 23.46 5.83 14.04
N LEU A 411 22.53 6.24 13.17
CA LEU A 411 21.09 6.12 13.33
C LEU A 411 20.50 5.33 12.16
N SER A 412 19.59 4.42 12.44
CA SER A 412 18.84 3.70 11.42
C SER A 412 17.37 3.52 11.81
N LEU A 413 16.51 3.27 10.85
CA LEU A 413 15.08 3.02 11.08
C LEU A 413 14.81 1.76 11.93
N SER A 414 15.78 0.86 12.09
CA SER A 414 15.68 -0.34 12.94
C SER A 414 16.22 -0.13 14.37
N ASP A 415 16.64 1.08 14.73
CA ASP A 415 17.20 1.37 16.06
C ASP A 415 16.12 1.22 17.13
N VAL A 416 16.44 0.48 18.20
CA VAL A 416 15.53 0.19 19.34
C VAL A 416 14.97 1.42 20.04
N ARG A 417 15.66 2.57 19.94
CA ARG A 417 15.16 3.85 20.46
C ARG A 417 13.88 4.32 19.77
N PHE A 418 13.68 3.91 18.52
CA PHE A 418 12.52 4.28 17.70
C PHE A 418 11.59 3.11 17.45
N CYS A 419 12.11 1.86 17.54
CA CYS A 419 11.39 0.61 17.40
C CYS A 419 11.50 -0.25 18.67
N PRO A 420 10.86 0.11 19.79
CA PRO A 420 10.92 -0.66 21.03
C PRO A 420 10.38 -2.07 20.84
N ALA A 421 11.10 -3.08 21.31
CA ALA A 421 10.79 -4.49 21.06
C ALA A 421 9.40 -4.93 21.55
N PHE A 422 8.87 -4.30 22.60
CA PHE A 422 7.53 -4.62 23.12
C PHE A 422 6.38 -4.37 22.15
N ARG A 423 6.59 -3.53 21.12
CA ARG A 423 5.60 -3.23 20.08
C ARG A 423 5.34 -4.41 19.15
N TYR A 424 6.32 -5.32 19.07
CA TYR A 424 6.35 -6.44 18.12
C TYR A 424 6.30 -7.80 18.83
N GLU A 425 5.99 -7.82 20.12
CA GLU A 425 5.81 -9.07 20.84
C GLU A 425 4.64 -9.88 20.27
N PRO A 426 4.71 -11.22 20.28
CA PRO A 426 3.63 -12.06 19.78
C PRO A 426 2.32 -11.78 20.50
N VAL A 427 1.27 -11.45 19.74
CA VAL A 427 -0.02 -10.97 20.27
C VAL A 427 -0.64 -12.01 21.21
N ALA A 428 -0.62 -13.29 20.83
CA ALA A 428 -1.31 -14.36 21.56
C ALA A 428 -0.75 -14.62 22.98
N THR A 429 0.55 -14.39 23.19
CA THR A 429 1.21 -14.63 24.48
C THR A 429 1.51 -13.36 25.28
N SER A 430 1.17 -12.20 24.72
CA SER A 430 1.37 -10.91 25.38
C SER A 430 0.45 -10.76 26.61
N LYS A 431 1.06 -10.39 27.74
CA LYS A 431 0.38 -10.08 29.00
C LYS A 431 0.09 -8.59 29.16
N ARG A 432 0.40 -7.78 28.15
CA ARG A 432 0.24 -6.33 28.18
C ARG A 432 -1.23 -5.94 28.17
N ARG A 433 -1.59 -4.98 29.03
CA ARG A 433 -2.96 -4.47 29.12
C ARG A 433 -3.18 -3.29 28.20
N ILE A 434 -4.40 -3.20 27.69
CA ILE A 434 -4.92 -2.06 26.93
C ILE A 434 -5.90 -1.30 27.82
N PHE A 435 -5.88 0.02 27.80
CA PHE A 435 -6.67 0.85 28.72
C PHE A 435 -7.54 1.87 27.98
N GLY A 436 -8.56 2.34 28.70
CA GLY A 436 -9.35 3.52 28.31
C GLY A 436 -10.05 3.39 26.96
N ALA A 437 -9.89 4.40 26.12
CA ALA A 437 -10.54 4.49 24.83
C ALA A 437 -10.06 3.39 23.86
N SER A 438 -8.77 3.04 23.89
CA SER A 438 -8.20 1.97 23.05
C SER A 438 -8.79 0.60 23.38
N ALA A 439 -8.97 0.27 24.67
CA ALA A 439 -9.61 -0.97 25.08
C ALA A 439 -11.06 -1.05 24.58
N LYS A 440 -11.81 0.05 24.67
CA LYS A 440 -13.18 0.13 24.15
C LYS A 440 -13.24 -0.03 22.62
N ALA A 441 -12.31 0.60 21.89
CA ALA A 441 -12.28 0.55 20.43
C ALA A 441 -11.88 -0.83 19.90
N LEU A 442 -10.94 -1.52 20.59
CA LEU A 442 -10.47 -2.87 20.23
C LEU A 442 -11.35 -3.99 20.82
N GLY A 443 -12.29 -3.65 21.73
CA GLY A 443 -13.18 -4.60 22.38
C GLY A 443 -12.47 -5.60 23.29
N CYS A 444 -11.29 -5.26 23.82
CA CYS A 444 -10.52 -6.10 24.75
C CYS A 444 -9.60 -5.25 25.64
N ASP A 445 -9.27 -5.76 26.83
CA ASP A 445 -8.42 -5.10 27.82
C ASP A 445 -7.00 -5.67 27.92
N HIS A 446 -6.67 -6.66 27.09
CA HIS A 446 -5.34 -7.25 26.95
C HIS A 446 -4.98 -7.46 25.48
N VAL A 447 -3.71 -7.33 25.16
CA VAL A 447 -3.19 -7.55 23.78
C VAL A 447 -3.51 -8.97 23.29
N SER A 448 -3.44 -9.98 24.17
CA SER A 448 -3.84 -11.36 23.85
C SER A 448 -5.31 -11.51 23.44
N GLY A 449 -6.17 -10.56 23.80
CA GLY A 449 -7.55 -10.50 23.29
C GLY A 449 -7.67 -10.23 21.79
N LEU A 450 -6.57 -9.85 21.13
CA LEU A 450 -6.47 -9.66 19.68
C LEU A 450 -5.81 -10.86 18.96
N ALA A 451 -5.49 -11.93 19.68
CA ALA A 451 -4.86 -13.12 19.09
C ALA A 451 -5.72 -13.75 18.00
N ILE A 452 -5.04 -14.22 16.95
CA ILE A 452 -5.63 -14.95 15.82
C ILE A 452 -5.01 -16.34 15.67
N ASN A 453 -3.74 -16.52 16.08
CA ASN A 453 -2.98 -17.76 15.95
C ASN A 453 -3.03 -18.52 17.28
N GLU A 454 -3.60 -19.70 17.28
CA GLU A 454 -3.69 -20.55 18.47
C GLU A 454 -2.39 -21.31 18.78
N ASP A 455 -1.53 -21.49 17.78
CA ASP A 455 -0.28 -22.26 17.85
C ASP A 455 0.92 -21.45 18.36
N THR A 456 0.78 -20.15 18.60
CA THR A 456 1.89 -19.26 19.00
C THR A 456 2.65 -19.77 20.22
N ALA A 457 1.94 -20.31 21.23
CA ALA A 457 2.59 -20.89 22.41
C ALA A 457 3.42 -22.14 22.08
N ARG A 458 2.92 -22.98 21.16
CA ARG A 458 3.64 -24.17 20.67
C ARG A 458 4.90 -23.78 19.89
N ILE A 459 4.79 -22.78 19.00
CA ILE A 459 5.94 -22.24 18.24
C ILE A 459 7.03 -21.73 19.19
N GLN A 460 6.67 -20.92 20.19
CA GLN A 460 7.62 -20.42 21.18
C GLN A 460 8.27 -21.53 22.01
N ALA A 461 7.48 -22.53 22.40
CA ALA A 461 8.00 -23.69 23.13
C ALA A 461 8.98 -24.49 22.26
N ALA A 462 8.65 -24.75 20.99
CA ALA A 462 9.51 -25.46 20.05
C ALA A 462 10.84 -24.75 19.83
N GLU A 463 10.85 -23.43 19.65
CA GLU A 463 12.10 -22.64 19.57
C GLU A 463 12.96 -22.79 20.85
N MET A 464 12.34 -22.76 22.02
CA MET A 464 13.06 -22.93 23.29
C MET A 464 13.59 -24.36 23.45
N ILE A 465 12.82 -25.37 23.02
CA ILE A 465 13.24 -26.77 23.01
C ILE A 465 14.42 -26.93 22.06
N GLY A 466 14.37 -26.42 20.83
CA GLY A 466 15.42 -26.50 19.82
C GLY A 466 16.78 -25.93 20.31
N ARG A 467 16.75 -24.85 21.08
CA ARG A 467 17.96 -24.24 21.67
C ARG A 467 18.60 -25.08 22.75
N ASN A 468 17.87 -25.99 23.39
CA ASN A 468 18.29 -26.82 24.51
C ASN A 468 18.33 -28.30 24.15
N LEU A 469 18.12 -28.67 22.90
CA LEU A 469 18.05 -30.04 22.44
C LEU A 469 19.42 -30.74 22.58
N GLY A 470 19.44 -31.97 23.14
CA GLY A 470 20.61 -32.84 23.16
C GLY A 470 20.62 -33.78 21.95
N THR A 471 21.52 -34.78 22.01
CA THR A 471 21.68 -35.76 20.93
C THR A 471 21.07 -37.13 21.25
N THR A 472 20.65 -37.33 22.49
CA THR A 472 20.06 -38.58 22.96
C THR A 472 18.57 -38.44 23.27
N ALA A 473 17.81 -39.53 23.22
CA ALA A 473 16.39 -39.51 23.55
C ALA A 473 16.12 -39.00 24.98
N GLU A 474 16.96 -39.34 25.94
CA GLU A 474 16.84 -38.86 27.31
C GLU A 474 17.02 -37.34 27.42
N GLU A 475 18.03 -36.78 26.73
CA GLU A 475 18.30 -35.35 26.68
C GLU A 475 17.16 -34.58 25.97
N ALA A 476 16.66 -35.10 24.85
CA ALA A 476 15.55 -34.49 24.11
C ALA A 476 14.27 -34.49 24.95
N VAL A 477 13.88 -35.59 25.58
CA VAL A 477 12.75 -35.68 26.49
C VAL A 477 12.88 -34.71 27.66
N HIS A 478 14.10 -34.62 28.27
CA HIS A 478 14.36 -33.70 29.35
C HIS A 478 14.23 -32.23 28.91
N ALA A 479 14.73 -31.87 27.71
CA ALA A 479 14.57 -30.54 27.13
C ALA A 479 13.10 -30.17 26.96
N ILE A 480 12.29 -31.05 26.37
CA ILE A 480 10.84 -30.84 26.21
C ILE A 480 10.15 -30.61 27.55
N LEU A 481 10.37 -31.53 28.52
CA LEU A 481 9.75 -31.43 29.84
C LEU A 481 10.18 -30.19 30.62
N SER A 482 11.46 -29.78 30.51
CA SER A 482 11.98 -28.61 31.20
C SER A 482 11.37 -27.31 30.69
N VAL A 483 11.08 -27.20 29.38
CA VAL A 483 10.46 -26.04 28.76
C VAL A 483 8.97 -25.97 29.06
N THR A 484 8.28 -27.11 28.96
CA THR A 484 6.81 -27.14 28.97
C THR A 484 6.17 -27.23 30.35
N LYS A 485 6.90 -27.62 31.42
CA LYS A 485 6.36 -27.89 32.78
C LYS A 485 5.61 -26.71 33.41
N ASP A 486 6.06 -25.48 33.16
CA ASP A 486 5.51 -24.26 33.76
C ASP A 486 4.60 -23.47 32.78
N MET A 487 4.30 -24.02 31.60
CA MET A 487 3.36 -23.44 30.63
C MET A 487 1.93 -23.83 31.00
N GLU A 488 0.99 -22.89 30.84
CA GLU A 488 -0.45 -23.11 31.18
C GLU A 488 -1.27 -23.58 29.96
N ASP A 489 -0.68 -23.60 28.78
CA ASP A 489 -1.35 -23.92 27.52
C ASP A 489 -1.52 -25.42 27.33
N GLU A 490 -2.79 -25.90 27.19
CA GLU A 490 -3.09 -27.35 27.01
C GLU A 490 -2.52 -27.87 25.68
N GLY A 491 -2.53 -27.07 24.60
CA GLY A 491 -1.97 -27.45 23.30
C GLY A 491 -0.47 -27.73 23.37
N VAL A 492 0.26 -26.96 24.20
CA VAL A 492 1.71 -27.19 24.46
C VAL A 492 1.91 -28.54 25.19
N HIS A 493 1.08 -28.85 26.19
CA HIS A 493 1.19 -30.11 26.91
C HIS A 493 0.85 -31.32 26.04
N ASP A 494 -0.14 -31.22 25.16
CA ASP A 494 -0.51 -32.30 24.25
C ASP A 494 0.53 -32.50 23.16
N ALA A 495 1.12 -31.41 22.63
CA ALA A 495 2.28 -31.47 21.75
C ALA A 495 3.47 -32.17 22.43
N ALA A 496 3.78 -31.80 23.67
CA ALA A 496 4.86 -32.41 24.43
C ALA A 496 4.66 -33.92 24.62
N LYS A 497 3.46 -34.36 25.03
CA LYS A 497 3.14 -35.80 25.19
C LYS A 497 3.30 -36.56 23.87
N ARG A 498 2.83 -36.01 22.76
CA ARG A 498 2.92 -36.58 21.42
C ARG A 498 4.37 -36.74 20.98
N THR A 499 5.12 -35.63 20.97
CA THR A 499 6.52 -35.61 20.52
C THR A 499 7.43 -36.50 21.37
N ILE A 500 7.22 -36.49 22.70
CA ILE A 500 7.92 -37.44 23.59
C ILE A 500 7.57 -38.90 23.24
N GLY A 501 6.30 -39.20 22.94
CA GLY A 501 5.88 -40.53 22.49
C GLY A 501 6.61 -40.97 21.24
N HIS A 502 6.71 -40.12 20.23
CA HIS A 502 7.40 -40.38 18.96
C HIS A 502 8.92 -40.52 19.12
N ILE A 503 9.54 -39.84 20.07
CA ILE A 503 10.95 -40.01 20.41
C ILE A 503 11.18 -41.37 21.09
N ILE A 504 10.29 -41.76 22.02
CA ILE A 504 10.43 -43.05 22.78
C ILE A 504 10.16 -44.26 21.88
N ASP A 505 9.20 -44.19 20.97
CA ASP A 505 8.91 -45.31 20.05
C ASP A 505 9.87 -45.40 18.86
N GLY A 506 10.77 -44.39 18.70
CA GLY A 506 11.80 -44.31 17.67
C GLY A 506 11.33 -43.88 16.30
N SER A 507 10.08 -43.34 16.20
CA SER A 507 9.58 -42.75 14.97
C SER A 507 10.15 -41.36 14.68
N LEU A 508 10.73 -40.70 15.72
CA LEU A 508 11.37 -39.39 15.61
C LEU A 508 12.80 -39.45 16.13
N ASP A 509 13.77 -38.99 15.32
CA ASP A 509 15.18 -38.95 15.69
C ASP A 509 15.42 -37.82 16.72
N PRO A 510 15.89 -38.13 17.94
CA PRO A 510 16.14 -37.13 18.97
C PRO A 510 17.24 -36.12 18.63
N SER A 511 18.08 -36.40 17.64
CA SER A 511 19.14 -35.46 17.19
C SER A 511 18.70 -34.54 16.05
N ASP A 512 17.53 -34.76 15.45
CA ASP A 512 16.99 -33.92 14.37
C ASP A 512 16.06 -32.83 14.93
N ALA A 513 16.65 -31.67 15.22
CA ALA A 513 15.94 -30.54 15.80
C ALA A 513 14.77 -30.06 14.92
N LEU A 514 14.92 -30.08 13.59
CA LEU A 514 13.88 -29.63 12.66
C LEU A 514 12.67 -30.57 12.66
N SER A 515 12.90 -31.88 12.68
CA SER A 515 11.82 -32.86 12.77
C SER A 515 11.12 -32.83 14.12
N ILE A 516 11.83 -32.56 15.21
CA ILE A 516 11.22 -32.38 16.54
C ILE A 516 10.38 -31.10 16.57
N GLU A 517 10.88 -30.00 16.04
CA GLU A 517 10.14 -28.75 15.95
C GLU A 517 8.86 -28.92 15.11
N ASP A 518 8.97 -29.54 13.93
CA ASP A 518 7.83 -29.81 13.05
C ASP A 518 6.77 -30.72 13.72
N ASP A 519 7.20 -31.81 14.38
CA ASP A 519 6.28 -32.68 15.11
C ASP A 519 5.64 -31.97 16.30
N PHE A 520 6.39 -31.14 17.01
CA PHE A 520 5.88 -30.41 18.17
C PHE A 520 4.79 -29.39 17.76
N ILE A 521 5.01 -28.64 16.68
CA ILE A 521 4.08 -27.61 16.20
C ILE A 521 2.91 -28.24 15.44
N SER A 522 3.21 -29.10 14.45
CA SER A 522 2.29 -29.55 13.39
C SER A 522 2.05 -31.05 13.36
N GLY A 523 2.54 -31.81 14.33
CA GLY A 523 2.47 -33.29 14.33
C GLY A 523 1.14 -33.89 14.69
N ASP A 524 0.09 -33.10 15.01
CA ASP A 524 -1.23 -33.63 15.32
C ASP A 524 -1.93 -34.27 14.10
N ALA A 525 -2.85 -35.18 14.37
CA ALA A 525 -3.49 -35.99 13.33
C ALA A 525 -4.31 -35.15 12.33
N LEU A 526 -4.93 -34.04 12.79
CA LEU A 526 -5.74 -33.17 11.95
C LEU A 526 -4.87 -32.35 11.00
N THR A 527 -3.78 -31.73 11.49
CA THR A 527 -2.82 -30.97 10.66
C THR A 527 -2.20 -31.86 9.59
N ARG A 528 -1.76 -33.09 9.98
CA ARG A 528 -1.22 -34.07 9.01
C ARG A 528 -2.26 -34.58 8.00
N ALA A 529 -3.54 -34.61 8.37
CA ALA A 529 -4.61 -34.94 7.42
C ALA A 529 -4.83 -33.81 6.40
N VAL A 530 -4.78 -32.55 6.85
CA VAL A 530 -4.88 -31.36 5.97
C VAL A 530 -3.73 -31.34 4.96
N GLU A 531 -2.48 -31.54 5.40
CA GLU A 531 -1.30 -31.59 4.50
C GLU A 531 -1.42 -32.68 3.44
N ARG A 532 -1.88 -33.87 3.85
CA ARG A 532 -2.13 -34.98 2.90
C ARG A 532 -3.24 -34.64 1.91
N ALA A 533 -4.33 -34.07 2.38
CA ALA A 533 -5.45 -33.66 1.55
C ALA A 533 -5.06 -32.58 0.54
N GLU A 534 -4.22 -31.61 0.94
CA GLU A 534 -3.64 -30.64 0.01
C GLU A 534 -2.81 -31.30 -1.08
N GLY A 535 -1.97 -32.27 -0.73
CA GLY A 535 -1.20 -33.06 -1.67
C GLY A 535 -2.07 -33.80 -2.69
N LEU A 536 -3.23 -34.32 -2.29
CA LEU A 536 -4.22 -34.96 -3.16
C LEU A 536 -4.96 -33.93 -4.01
N ALA A 537 -5.38 -32.81 -3.44
CA ALA A 537 -6.08 -31.74 -4.16
C ALA A 537 -5.21 -31.16 -5.29
N ARG A 538 -3.90 -30.97 -5.06
CA ARG A 538 -2.92 -30.57 -6.12
C ARG A 538 -2.86 -31.58 -7.28
N LYS A 539 -3.16 -32.86 -7.00
CA LYS A 539 -3.26 -33.93 -8.00
C LYS A 539 -4.66 -34.09 -8.57
N GLN A 540 -5.59 -33.20 -8.23
CA GLN A 540 -7.01 -33.22 -8.61
C GLN A 540 -7.77 -34.46 -8.09
N GLN A 541 -7.29 -35.12 -7.03
CA GLN A 541 -7.91 -36.26 -6.37
C GLN A 541 -8.86 -35.79 -5.26
N TYR A 542 -9.88 -35.01 -5.61
CA TYR A 542 -10.77 -34.32 -4.68
C TYR A 542 -11.59 -35.28 -3.79
N SER A 543 -12.02 -36.41 -4.34
CA SER A 543 -12.79 -37.44 -3.60
C SER A 543 -11.96 -38.08 -2.48
N ASP A 544 -10.67 -38.38 -2.76
CA ASP A 544 -9.76 -38.96 -1.77
C ASP A 544 -9.39 -37.93 -0.70
N ALA A 545 -9.16 -36.67 -1.10
CA ALA A 545 -8.94 -35.57 -0.18
C ALA A 545 -10.14 -35.37 0.75
N ALA A 546 -11.36 -35.32 0.22
CA ALA A 546 -12.58 -35.18 0.99
C ALA A 546 -12.79 -36.34 1.99
N ALA A 547 -12.46 -37.59 1.61
CA ALA A 547 -12.58 -38.76 2.51
C ALA A 547 -11.63 -38.62 3.72
N ILE A 548 -10.36 -38.27 3.49
CA ILE A 548 -9.36 -38.07 4.57
C ILE A 548 -9.82 -36.95 5.51
N LEU A 549 -10.25 -35.80 4.97
CA LEU A 549 -10.70 -34.66 5.78
C LEU A 549 -11.94 -34.96 6.59
N ARG A 550 -12.91 -35.72 6.01
CA ARG A 550 -14.14 -36.10 6.68
C ARG A 550 -13.87 -37.02 7.88
N ASP A 551 -12.95 -37.97 7.74
CA ASP A 551 -12.56 -38.87 8.83
C ASP A 551 -11.79 -38.09 9.91
N ALA A 552 -10.82 -37.27 9.54
CA ALA A 552 -10.04 -36.46 10.49
C ALA A 552 -10.94 -35.49 11.29
N LEU A 553 -11.87 -34.79 10.63
CA LEU A 553 -12.84 -33.92 11.31
C LEU A 553 -13.72 -34.67 12.30
N ARG A 554 -14.22 -35.87 11.92
CA ARG A 554 -15.05 -36.73 12.81
C ARG A 554 -14.25 -37.14 14.05
N ASP A 555 -13.01 -37.57 13.89
CA ASP A 555 -12.15 -37.99 14.98
C ASP A 555 -11.83 -36.83 15.93
N TYR A 556 -11.54 -35.66 15.36
CA TYR A 556 -11.27 -34.44 16.14
C TYR A 556 -12.50 -33.98 16.93
N GLU A 557 -13.68 -33.92 16.32
CA GLU A 557 -14.96 -33.54 16.95
C GLU A 557 -15.42 -34.56 17.98
N GLY A 558 -15.04 -35.84 17.84
CA GLY A 558 -15.30 -36.88 18.82
C GLY A 558 -14.50 -36.67 20.13
N THR A 559 -13.40 -35.95 20.09
CA THR A 559 -12.53 -35.73 21.26
C THR A 559 -12.59 -34.29 21.80
N HIS A 560 -12.99 -33.32 20.98
CA HIS A 560 -13.04 -31.90 21.33
C HIS A 560 -14.45 -31.34 21.20
N SER A 561 -14.94 -30.68 22.25
CA SER A 561 -16.21 -29.97 22.17
C SER A 561 -15.97 -28.53 21.72
N LEU A 562 -16.43 -28.16 20.52
CA LEU A 562 -16.37 -26.81 19.97
C LEU A 562 -17.72 -26.07 20.06
N ALA A 563 -18.63 -26.54 20.90
CA ALA A 563 -19.91 -25.91 21.11
C ALA A 563 -19.77 -24.59 21.88
N ASP A 564 -20.44 -23.56 21.40
CA ASP A 564 -20.54 -22.29 22.12
C ASP A 564 -21.34 -22.47 23.40
N THR A 565 -20.96 -21.73 24.43
CA THR A 565 -21.64 -21.69 25.76
C THR A 565 -21.97 -20.22 26.08
N GLU A 566 -22.69 -20.02 27.19
CA GLU A 566 -22.95 -18.65 27.68
C GLU A 566 -21.68 -17.88 28.04
N THR A 567 -20.61 -18.57 28.43
CA THR A 567 -19.36 -17.99 28.92
C THR A 567 -18.20 -18.05 27.93
N SER A 568 -18.30 -18.86 26.88
CA SER A 568 -17.24 -19.06 25.91
C SER A 568 -17.74 -19.36 24.51
N VAL A 569 -17.03 -18.85 23.51
CA VAL A 569 -17.30 -19.13 22.10
C VAL A 569 -16.02 -19.55 21.40
N HIS A 570 -16.15 -20.50 20.46
CA HIS A 570 -15.04 -21.00 19.66
C HIS A 570 -15.01 -20.28 18.30
N ARG A 571 -13.91 -19.57 18.00
CA ARG A 571 -13.81 -18.74 16.80
C ARG A 571 -12.46 -18.92 16.10
N PHE A 572 -12.52 -18.70 14.80
CA PHE A 572 -11.38 -18.59 13.92
C PHE A 572 -11.34 -17.17 13.33
N PHE A 573 -10.15 -16.61 13.17
CA PHE A 573 -9.93 -15.32 12.55
C PHE A 573 -8.78 -15.40 11.56
N ARG A 574 -8.99 -14.89 10.37
CA ARG A 574 -7.97 -14.85 9.32
C ARG A 574 -7.00 -13.69 9.50
N SER A 575 -7.45 -12.61 10.12
CA SER A 575 -6.71 -11.36 10.24
C SER A 575 -6.95 -10.68 11.59
N TYR A 576 -6.04 -9.80 11.98
CA TYR A 576 -6.23 -8.96 13.16
C TYR A 576 -7.41 -7.99 13.01
N CYS A 577 -7.72 -7.56 11.78
CA CYS A 577 -8.92 -6.76 11.50
C CYS A 577 -10.19 -7.54 11.84
N ASP A 578 -10.31 -8.80 11.37
CA ASP A 578 -11.44 -9.68 11.71
C ASP A 578 -11.60 -9.82 13.21
N ARG A 579 -10.48 -10.06 13.92
CA ARG A 579 -10.50 -10.24 15.37
C ARG A 579 -10.98 -9.00 16.12
N ALA A 580 -10.44 -7.83 15.78
CA ALA A 580 -10.81 -6.58 16.45
C ALA A 580 -12.27 -6.18 16.13
N LEU A 581 -12.69 -6.32 14.88
CA LEU A 581 -14.07 -6.02 14.48
C LEU A 581 -15.07 -6.99 15.12
N PHE A 582 -14.75 -8.30 15.19
CA PHE A 582 -15.55 -9.25 15.94
C PHE A 582 -15.70 -8.85 17.41
N ASN A 583 -14.60 -8.52 18.08
CA ASN A 583 -14.62 -8.08 19.47
C ASN A 583 -15.54 -6.86 19.68
N ARG A 584 -15.56 -5.96 18.69
CA ARG A 584 -16.30 -4.69 18.78
C ARG A 584 -17.77 -4.81 18.41
N LEU A 585 -18.10 -5.60 17.38
CA LEU A 585 -19.41 -5.62 16.75
C LEU A 585 -20.26 -6.86 17.16
N MET A 586 -19.61 -7.98 17.49
CA MET A 586 -20.30 -9.27 17.64
C MET A 586 -20.07 -9.96 19.00
N ALA A 587 -18.97 -9.68 19.71
CA ALA A 587 -18.67 -10.32 20.97
C ALA A 587 -19.61 -9.83 22.08
N ASN A 588 -20.11 -10.76 22.89
CA ASN A 588 -20.90 -10.44 24.06
C ASN A 588 -20.00 -10.11 25.26
N GLU A 589 -20.42 -9.16 26.06
CA GLU A 589 -19.69 -8.78 27.28
C GLU A 589 -19.55 -9.97 28.25
N GLY A 590 -18.33 -10.21 28.72
CA GLY A 590 -18.03 -11.30 29.65
C GLY A 590 -17.83 -12.68 28.97
N GLN A 591 -18.04 -12.82 27.69
CA GLN A 591 -17.85 -14.06 26.95
C GLN A 591 -16.39 -14.20 26.48
N LYS A 592 -15.74 -15.32 26.82
CA LYS A 592 -14.36 -15.63 26.41
C LYS A 592 -14.35 -16.21 25.01
N THR A 593 -13.55 -15.66 24.13
CA THR A 593 -13.27 -16.25 22.81
C THR A 593 -12.11 -17.23 22.92
N ILE A 594 -12.34 -18.47 22.50
CA ILE A 594 -11.34 -19.54 22.39
C ILE A 594 -11.03 -19.68 20.90
N LEU A 595 -9.75 -19.64 20.55
CA LEU A 595 -9.33 -19.85 19.18
C LEU A 595 -9.41 -21.33 18.82
N VAL A 596 -9.95 -21.64 17.66
CA VAL A 596 -9.90 -23.01 17.10
C VAL A 596 -8.61 -23.19 16.31
N PRO A 597 -8.07 -24.42 16.22
CA PRO A 597 -6.89 -24.68 15.39
C PRO A 597 -7.11 -24.30 13.92
N ASP A 598 -6.11 -23.69 13.31
CA ASP A 598 -6.14 -23.33 11.90
C ASP A 598 -6.43 -24.54 11.01
N ALA A 599 -5.83 -25.69 11.34
CA ALA A 599 -6.06 -26.95 10.64
C ALA A 599 -7.54 -27.38 10.66
N TYR A 600 -8.29 -27.09 11.74
CA TYR A 600 -9.71 -27.42 11.82
C TYR A 600 -10.55 -26.59 10.84
N TYR A 601 -10.30 -25.29 10.79
CA TYR A 601 -10.98 -24.42 9.83
C TYR A 601 -10.59 -24.75 8.39
N GLN A 602 -9.29 -24.98 8.15
CA GLN A 602 -8.77 -25.32 6.84
C GLN A 602 -9.32 -26.67 6.33
N ALA A 603 -9.46 -27.67 7.21
CA ALA A 603 -10.07 -28.95 6.86
C ALA A 603 -11.52 -28.78 6.39
N ARG A 604 -12.31 -27.96 7.06
CA ARG A 604 -13.70 -27.66 6.66
C ARG A 604 -13.76 -26.90 5.35
N LEU A 605 -12.91 -25.91 5.16
CA LEU A 605 -12.81 -25.11 3.92
C LEU A 605 -12.50 -26.02 2.73
N MET A 606 -11.46 -26.83 2.86
CA MET A 606 -11.07 -27.76 1.78
C MET A 606 -12.14 -28.82 1.50
N LEU A 607 -12.79 -29.34 2.55
CA LEU A 607 -13.88 -30.32 2.38
C LEU A 607 -15.07 -29.67 1.66
N ALA A 608 -15.45 -28.43 2.01
CA ALA A 608 -16.54 -27.72 1.35
C ALA A 608 -16.21 -27.42 -0.14
N GLN A 609 -14.97 -27.00 -0.42
CA GLN A 609 -14.50 -26.76 -1.79
C GLN A 609 -14.47 -28.06 -2.61
N ALA A 610 -13.93 -29.13 -2.06
CA ALA A 610 -13.88 -30.44 -2.73
C ALA A 610 -15.28 -30.99 -3.00
N ALA A 611 -16.21 -30.84 -2.05
CA ALA A 611 -17.61 -31.24 -2.19
C ALA A 611 -18.31 -30.46 -3.30
N LEU A 612 -18.11 -29.13 -3.34
CA LEU A 612 -18.69 -28.29 -4.39
C LEU A 612 -18.16 -28.67 -5.78
N ALA A 613 -16.83 -28.86 -5.90
CA ALA A 613 -16.19 -29.29 -7.13
C ALA A 613 -16.64 -30.70 -7.59
N GLY A 614 -16.94 -31.59 -6.63
CA GLY A 614 -17.48 -32.93 -6.84
C GLY A 614 -18.98 -32.99 -7.15
N GLY A 615 -19.68 -31.82 -7.10
CA GLY A 615 -21.14 -31.77 -7.28
C GLY A 615 -21.96 -32.15 -6.04
N GLU A 616 -21.33 -32.31 -4.88
CA GLU A 616 -21.95 -32.59 -3.58
C GLU A 616 -22.36 -31.25 -2.89
N ALA A 617 -23.20 -30.45 -3.55
CA ALA A 617 -23.53 -29.08 -3.13
C ALA A 617 -24.16 -29.02 -1.71
N GLU A 618 -24.94 -30.03 -1.29
CA GLU A 618 -25.53 -30.11 0.04
C GLU A 618 -24.46 -30.28 1.14
N GLU A 619 -23.40 -31.06 0.86
CA GLU A 619 -22.25 -31.20 1.77
C GLU A 619 -21.51 -29.89 1.89
N ALA A 620 -21.23 -29.22 0.73
CA ALA A 620 -20.59 -27.92 0.70
C ALA A 620 -21.38 -26.88 1.52
N ARG A 621 -22.72 -26.86 1.38
CA ARG A 621 -23.62 -25.99 2.14
C ARG A 621 -23.54 -26.24 3.64
N ARG A 622 -23.49 -27.50 4.07
CA ARG A 622 -23.38 -27.86 5.52
C ARG A 622 -22.05 -27.42 6.10
N GLN A 623 -20.95 -27.68 5.41
CA GLN A 623 -19.60 -27.31 5.87
C GLN A 623 -19.44 -25.79 5.94
N SER A 624 -19.84 -25.06 4.91
CA SER A 624 -19.75 -23.59 4.87
C SER A 624 -20.66 -22.93 5.93
N ALA A 625 -21.86 -23.49 6.21
CA ALA A 625 -22.70 -23.01 7.30
C ALA A 625 -22.01 -23.13 8.67
N SER A 626 -21.31 -24.24 8.92
CA SER A 626 -20.51 -24.41 10.14
C SER A 626 -19.35 -23.43 10.20
N MET A 627 -18.71 -23.14 9.05
CA MET A 627 -17.63 -22.17 8.96
C MET A 627 -18.12 -20.74 9.25
N MET A 628 -19.31 -20.34 8.80
CA MET A 628 -19.90 -19.03 9.10
C MET A 628 -20.10 -18.82 10.61
N VAL A 629 -20.42 -19.88 11.37
CA VAL A 629 -20.51 -19.82 12.85
C VAL A 629 -19.13 -19.67 13.49
N LEU A 630 -18.15 -20.46 13.02
CA LEU A 630 -16.78 -20.43 13.56
C LEU A 630 -16.02 -19.14 13.22
N ALA A 631 -16.25 -18.61 12.03
CA ALA A 631 -15.55 -17.46 11.50
C ALA A 631 -16.54 -16.43 10.92
N PRO A 632 -17.32 -15.75 11.77
CA PRO A 632 -18.37 -14.84 11.30
C PRO A 632 -17.85 -13.61 10.55
N MET A 633 -16.55 -13.34 10.63
CA MET A 633 -15.88 -12.27 9.84
C MET A 633 -15.18 -12.82 8.58
N ASP A 634 -15.02 -14.15 8.43
CA ASP A 634 -14.34 -14.69 7.24
C ASP A 634 -15.30 -14.83 6.06
N THR A 635 -15.06 -14.02 5.10
CA THR A 635 -15.84 -13.85 3.88
C THR A 635 -15.83 -15.07 2.96
N SER A 636 -14.79 -15.90 3.03
CA SER A 636 -14.69 -17.13 2.24
C SER A 636 -15.80 -18.11 2.58
N ALA A 637 -16.21 -18.18 3.86
CA ALA A 637 -17.30 -19.04 4.31
C ALA A 637 -18.64 -18.66 3.67
N TYR A 638 -18.94 -17.36 3.65
CA TYR A 638 -20.17 -16.82 3.06
C TYR A 638 -20.21 -16.99 1.55
N LEU A 639 -19.12 -16.65 0.85
CA LEU A 639 -19.02 -16.81 -0.60
C LEU A 639 -19.22 -18.29 -1.00
N LEU A 640 -18.59 -19.21 -0.28
CA LEU A 640 -18.72 -20.64 -0.53
C LEU A 640 -20.14 -21.14 -0.21
N HIS A 641 -20.78 -20.62 0.86
CA HIS A 641 -22.15 -20.93 1.19
C HIS A 641 -23.13 -20.47 0.11
N ALA A 642 -23.00 -19.23 -0.36
CA ALA A 642 -23.81 -18.68 -1.44
C ALA A 642 -23.61 -19.46 -2.76
N GLN A 643 -22.39 -19.89 -3.08
CA GLN A 643 -22.12 -20.74 -4.24
C GLN A 643 -22.80 -22.11 -4.12
N ALA A 644 -22.77 -22.72 -2.93
CA ALA A 644 -23.44 -24.01 -2.68
C ALA A 644 -24.98 -23.86 -2.79
N GLN A 645 -25.56 -22.78 -2.26
CA GLN A 645 -26.99 -22.47 -2.40
C GLN A 645 -27.37 -22.24 -3.87
N THR A 646 -26.55 -21.49 -4.63
CA THR A 646 -26.74 -21.28 -6.07
C THR A 646 -26.72 -22.61 -6.84
N ALA A 647 -25.79 -23.51 -6.52
CA ALA A 647 -25.70 -24.84 -7.13
C ALA A 647 -26.92 -25.73 -6.82
N LEU A 648 -27.58 -25.51 -5.68
CA LEU A 648 -28.84 -26.14 -5.28
C LEU A 648 -30.08 -25.46 -5.86
N GLY A 649 -29.94 -24.34 -6.57
CA GLY A 649 -31.05 -23.57 -7.12
C GLY A 649 -31.73 -22.61 -6.11
N ASP A 650 -31.18 -22.47 -4.90
CA ASP A 650 -31.67 -21.55 -3.86
C ASP A 650 -31.06 -20.16 -4.05
N LEU A 651 -31.53 -19.43 -5.09
CA LEU A 651 -31.01 -18.12 -5.44
C LEU A 651 -31.34 -17.04 -4.40
N GLU A 652 -32.52 -17.12 -3.76
CA GLU A 652 -32.90 -16.17 -2.71
C GLU A 652 -32.03 -16.37 -1.46
N GLY A 653 -31.82 -17.60 -1.00
CA GLY A 653 -30.91 -17.89 0.10
C GLY A 653 -29.48 -17.44 -0.18
N ALA A 654 -28.99 -17.64 -1.42
CA ALA A 654 -27.67 -17.16 -1.85
C ALA A 654 -27.56 -15.62 -1.80
N LYS A 655 -28.60 -14.90 -2.25
CA LYS A 655 -28.68 -13.43 -2.16
C LYS A 655 -28.65 -12.98 -0.70
N GLU A 656 -29.48 -13.56 0.17
CA GLU A 656 -29.51 -13.22 1.60
C GLU A 656 -28.15 -13.47 2.28
N THR A 657 -27.48 -14.56 1.94
CA THR A 657 -26.13 -14.85 2.45
C THR A 657 -25.11 -13.79 2.04
N LEU A 658 -25.15 -13.31 0.80
CA LEU A 658 -24.24 -12.26 0.31
C LEU A 658 -24.59 -10.89 0.90
N ILE A 659 -25.87 -10.58 1.15
CA ILE A 659 -26.29 -9.36 1.86
C ILE A 659 -25.72 -9.38 3.29
N LEU A 660 -25.86 -10.49 3.99
CA LEU A 660 -25.30 -10.66 5.34
C LEU A 660 -23.78 -10.51 5.35
N LEU A 661 -23.08 -11.04 4.33
CA LEU A 661 -21.66 -10.82 4.16
C LEU A 661 -21.31 -9.32 4.05
N LEU A 662 -22.04 -8.59 3.20
CA LEU A 662 -21.79 -7.17 2.97
C LEU A 662 -22.07 -6.28 4.19
N GLU A 663 -22.89 -6.72 5.13
CA GLU A 663 -23.10 -6.02 6.41
C GLU A 663 -21.82 -5.93 7.26
N HIS A 664 -20.86 -6.85 7.06
CA HIS A 664 -19.64 -6.96 7.87
C HIS A 664 -18.35 -6.85 7.06
N ALA A 665 -18.44 -6.89 5.72
CA ALA A 665 -17.28 -6.83 4.84
C ALA A 665 -16.61 -5.46 4.85
N TYR A 666 -15.28 -5.46 4.86
CA TYR A 666 -14.47 -4.26 4.90
C TYR A 666 -13.31 -4.28 3.91
N ASP A 667 -12.86 -5.44 3.41
CA ASP A 667 -11.73 -5.52 2.49
C ASP A 667 -12.16 -5.45 1.01
N PRO A 668 -11.36 -4.81 0.12
CA PRO A 668 -11.75 -4.58 -1.27
C PRO A 668 -11.95 -5.85 -2.08
N GLU A 669 -11.14 -6.88 -1.86
CA GLU A 669 -11.23 -8.14 -2.59
C GLU A 669 -12.58 -8.82 -2.32
N THR A 670 -12.96 -8.88 -1.05
CA THR A 670 -14.26 -9.42 -0.62
C THR A 670 -15.42 -8.62 -1.16
N LEU A 671 -15.38 -7.29 -1.00
CA LEU A 671 -16.45 -6.40 -1.46
C LEU A 671 -16.68 -6.58 -2.96
N GLY A 672 -15.61 -6.55 -3.76
CA GLY A 672 -15.71 -6.76 -5.20
C GLY A 672 -16.29 -8.13 -5.57
N ASN A 673 -15.83 -9.20 -4.92
CA ASN A 673 -16.30 -10.56 -5.19
C ASN A 673 -17.76 -10.78 -4.75
N ALA A 674 -18.18 -10.21 -3.63
CA ALA A 674 -19.56 -10.29 -3.16
C ALA A 674 -20.54 -9.58 -4.12
N TYR A 675 -20.20 -8.36 -4.55
CA TYR A 675 -21.03 -7.66 -5.55
C TYR A 675 -21.05 -8.35 -6.91
N ALA A 676 -19.93 -8.97 -7.32
CA ALA A 676 -19.89 -9.77 -8.54
C ALA A 676 -20.80 -11.02 -8.45
N ALA A 677 -20.80 -11.72 -7.31
CA ALA A 677 -21.67 -12.86 -7.08
C ALA A 677 -23.15 -12.44 -7.05
N LEU A 678 -23.49 -11.32 -6.39
CA LEU A 678 -24.85 -10.76 -6.41
C LEU A 678 -25.29 -10.40 -7.83
N ALA A 679 -24.41 -9.80 -8.65
CA ALA A 679 -24.72 -9.46 -10.02
C ALA A 679 -25.09 -10.70 -10.85
N GLN A 680 -24.38 -11.82 -10.66
CA GLN A 680 -24.68 -13.10 -11.32
C GLN A 680 -26.00 -13.71 -10.84
N ILE A 681 -26.30 -13.61 -9.54
CA ILE A 681 -27.58 -14.06 -8.99
C ILE A 681 -28.73 -13.25 -9.55
N PHE A 682 -28.62 -11.90 -9.58
CA PHE A 682 -29.65 -11.04 -10.16
C PHE A 682 -29.85 -11.30 -11.67
N GLU A 683 -28.79 -11.62 -12.41
CA GLU A 683 -28.91 -12.02 -13.80
C GLU A 683 -29.72 -13.33 -13.94
N GLN A 684 -29.49 -14.32 -13.08
CA GLN A 684 -30.25 -15.57 -13.09
C GLN A 684 -31.71 -15.39 -12.66
N ILE A 685 -31.99 -14.45 -11.76
CA ILE A 685 -33.37 -14.08 -11.35
C ILE A 685 -34.06 -13.29 -12.48
N GLY A 686 -33.32 -12.69 -13.40
CA GLY A 686 -33.83 -11.85 -14.47
C GLY A 686 -33.97 -10.37 -14.12
N ASP A 687 -33.34 -9.92 -13.01
CA ASP A 687 -33.29 -8.52 -12.61
C ASP A 687 -32.02 -7.85 -13.15
N GLU A 688 -32.10 -7.37 -14.38
CA GLU A 688 -30.98 -6.79 -15.08
C GLU A 688 -30.49 -5.46 -14.49
N MET A 689 -31.40 -4.67 -13.86
CA MET A 689 -31.03 -3.40 -13.23
C MET A 689 -30.23 -3.64 -11.97
N ALA A 690 -30.66 -4.54 -11.10
CA ALA A 690 -29.91 -4.92 -9.90
C ALA A 690 -28.59 -5.61 -10.25
N SER A 691 -28.56 -6.43 -11.32
CA SER A 691 -27.32 -7.02 -11.84
C SER A 691 -26.33 -5.95 -12.30
N ALA A 692 -26.77 -4.99 -13.12
CA ALA A 692 -25.92 -3.90 -13.59
C ALA A 692 -25.41 -3.00 -12.46
N ALA A 693 -26.25 -2.67 -11.48
CA ALA A 693 -25.87 -1.91 -10.30
C ALA A 693 -24.82 -2.66 -9.48
N SER A 694 -24.97 -3.97 -9.30
CA SER A 694 -24.00 -4.80 -8.59
C SER A 694 -22.65 -4.89 -9.33
N TRP A 695 -22.65 -5.05 -10.68
CA TRP A 695 -21.41 -4.98 -11.48
C TRP A 695 -20.74 -3.61 -11.37
N ARG A 696 -21.54 -2.52 -11.40
CA ARG A 696 -21.00 -1.16 -11.24
C ARG A 696 -20.35 -0.98 -9.87
N ARG A 697 -20.99 -1.46 -8.80
CA ARG A 697 -20.41 -1.41 -7.45
C ARG A 697 -19.15 -2.25 -7.35
N CYS A 698 -19.10 -3.43 -7.98
CA CYS A 698 -17.90 -4.27 -8.04
C CYS A 698 -16.69 -3.52 -8.61
N THR A 699 -16.87 -2.68 -9.64
CA THR A 699 -15.76 -1.92 -10.25
C THR A 699 -15.17 -0.82 -9.35
N ARG A 700 -15.80 -0.53 -8.21
CA ARG A 700 -15.23 0.37 -7.20
C ARG A 700 -14.09 -0.24 -6.42
N PHE A 701 -13.96 -1.55 -6.44
CA PHE A 701 -13.00 -2.29 -5.61
C PHE A 701 -11.98 -3.01 -6.49
N VAL A 702 -10.71 -2.95 -6.04
CA VAL A 702 -9.65 -3.75 -6.66
C VAL A 702 -9.83 -5.19 -6.22
N SER A 703 -10.40 -6.02 -7.08
CA SER A 703 -10.69 -7.43 -6.80
C SER A 703 -10.40 -8.31 -8.01
N SER A 704 -10.33 -9.63 -7.79
CA SER A 704 -10.19 -10.63 -8.87
C SER A 704 -11.37 -10.60 -9.85
N SER A 705 -12.53 -10.11 -9.42
CA SER A 705 -13.73 -9.97 -10.24
C SER A 705 -13.80 -8.66 -11.04
N TYR A 706 -12.89 -7.71 -10.83
CA TYR A 706 -12.90 -6.39 -11.47
C TYR A 706 -13.00 -6.46 -13.00
N LEU A 707 -12.11 -7.23 -13.63
CA LEU A 707 -12.08 -7.34 -15.10
C LEU A 707 -13.39 -7.93 -15.65
N MET A 708 -13.93 -8.93 -14.96
CA MET A 708 -15.22 -9.54 -15.33
C MET A 708 -16.36 -8.51 -15.22
N ALA A 709 -16.36 -7.68 -14.19
CA ALA A 709 -17.35 -6.62 -14.01
C ALA A 709 -17.28 -5.58 -15.15
N VAL A 710 -16.09 -5.13 -15.53
CA VAL A 710 -15.89 -4.20 -16.66
C VAL A 710 -16.38 -4.82 -17.97
N MET A 711 -16.12 -6.08 -18.24
CA MET A 711 -16.57 -6.77 -19.46
C MET A 711 -18.10 -6.86 -19.50
N ASN A 712 -18.74 -7.24 -18.38
CA ASN A 712 -20.20 -7.34 -18.32
C ASN A 712 -20.89 -5.98 -18.45
N LEU A 713 -20.37 -4.93 -17.82
CA LEU A 713 -20.87 -3.56 -17.96
C LEU A 713 -20.76 -3.06 -19.41
N ASN A 714 -19.64 -3.29 -20.08
CA ASN A 714 -19.49 -2.94 -21.49
C ASN A 714 -20.51 -3.67 -22.38
N SER A 715 -20.76 -4.94 -22.13
CA SER A 715 -21.79 -5.72 -22.83
C SER A 715 -23.20 -5.16 -22.59
N LEU A 716 -23.52 -4.82 -21.33
CA LEU A 716 -24.81 -4.21 -20.95
C LEU A 716 -24.99 -2.80 -21.55
N SER A 717 -23.94 -1.98 -21.55
CA SER A 717 -23.95 -0.64 -22.15
C SER A 717 -24.25 -0.68 -23.65
N GLN A 718 -23.74 -1.69 -24.37
CA GLN A 718 -24.04 -1.88 -25.78
C GLN A 718 -25.48 -2.37 -26.03
N LYS A 719 -26.00 -3.23 -25.16
CA LYS A 719 -27.35 -3.79 -25.30
C LYS A 719 -28.45 -2.84 -24.83
N LYS A 720 -28.21 -2.07 -23.79
CA LYS A 720 -29.21 -1.25 -23.07
C LYS A 720 -28.67 0.13 -22.64
N PRO A 721 -28.29 0.99 -23.61
CA PRO A 721 -27.67 2.29 -23.29
C PRO A 721 -28.58 3.22 -22.46
N THR A 722 -29.89 3.17 -22.66
CA THR A 722 -30.85 4.00 -21.91
C THR A 722 -31.05 3.59 -20.47
N GLU A 723 -30.84 2.33 -20.12
CA GLU A 723 -30.92 1.83 -18.74
C GLU A 723 -29.60 2.10 -18.01
N MET A 724 -28.48 1.92 -18.70
CA MET A 724 -27.16 2.25 -18.13
C MET A 724 -27.00 3.76 -17.85
N ALA A 725 -27.62 4.63 -18.66
CA ALA A 725 -27.62 6.07 -18.40
C ALA A 725 -28.38 6.49 -17.12
N LYS A 726 -29.20 5.61 -16.54
CA LYS A 726 -29.87 5.86 -15.25
C LYS A 726 -29.00 5.51 -14.03
N MET A 727 -27.79 5.01 -14.24
CA MET A 727 -26.84 4.60 -13.19
C MET A 727 -25.49 5.31 -13.42
N GLU A 728 -25.54 6.60 -13.77
CA GLU A 728 -24.31 7.38 -14.02
C GLU A 728 -23.59 7.74 -12.72
N THR A 729 -24.35 7.97 -11.65
CA THR A 729 -23.81 8.34 -10.34
C THR A 729 -23.83 7.15 -9.37
N ASP A 730 -23.02 7.23 -8.32
CA ASP A 730 -23.05 6.25 -7.26
C ASP A 730 -24.34 6.26 -6.47
N GLU A 731 -24.95 7.43 -6.31
CA GLU A 731 -26.24 7.59 -5.66
C GLU A 731 -27.34 6.82 -6.39
N ASP A 732 -27.32 6.81 -7.73
CA ASP A 732 -28.24 6.02 -8.54
C ASP A 732 -28.03 4.52 -8.34
N VAL A 733 -26.77 4.08 -8.27
CA VAL A 733 -26.40 2.69 -8.00
C VAL A 733 -26.86 2.28 -6.61
N ASP A 734 -26.60 3.11 -5.59
CA ASP A 734 -27.02 2.86 -4.20
C ASP A 734 -28.54 2.79 -4.07
N TYR A 735 -29.26 3.66 -4.78
CA TYR A 735 -30.73 3.62 -4.79
C TYR A 735 -31.28 2.28 -5.33
N VAL A 736 -30.70 1.78 -6.43
CA VAL A 736 -31.09 0.47 -6.99
C VAL A 736 -30.77 -0.65 -6.03
N LEU A 737 -29.55 -0.70 -5.48
CA LEU A 737 -29.10 -1.74 -4.55
C LEU A 737 -29.93 -1.72 -3.26
N ALA A 738 -30.21 -0.54 -2.70
CA ALA A 738 -31.03 -0.37 -1.50
C ALA A 738 -32.46 -0.87 -1.69
N SER A 739 -33.06 -0.74 -2.89
CA SER A 739 -34.38 -1.29 -3.21
C SER A 739 -34.45 -2.83 -3.11
N HIS A 740 -33.29 -3.50 -3.15
CA HIS A 740 -33.11 -4.94 -2.98
C HIS A 740 -32.54 -5.32 -1.62
N ASN A 741 -32.46 -4.39 -0.67
CA ASN A 741 -31.84 -4.51 0.65
C ASN A 741 -30.32 -4.83 0.58
N VAL A 742 -29.66 -4.53 -0.51
CA VAL A 742 -28.18 -4.70 -0.64
C VAL A 742 -27.53 -3.47 -0.02
N PRO A 743 -26.69 -3.62 1.03
CA PRO A 743 -26.03 -2.49 1.68
C PRO A 743 -24.95 -1.88 0.80
N ALA A 744 -24.74 -0.57 0.95
CA ALA A 744 -23.55 0.11 0.42
C ALA A 744 -22.36 -0.18 1.35
N ALA A 745 -21.65 -1.26 1.08
CA ALA A 745 -20.51 -1.69 1.90
C ALA A 745 -19.18 -1.04 1.42
N PRO A 746 -18.20 -0.80 2.35
CA PRO A 746 -18.35 -1.03 3.79
C PRO A 746 -19.44 -0.16 4.41
N THR A 747 -20.22 -0.72 5.32
CA THR A 747 -21.26 0.05 6.03
C THR A 747 -20.64 1.13 6.93
N GLU A 748 -21.42 2.17 7.28
CA GLU A 748 -20.94 3.24 8.15
C GLU A 748 -20.46 2.70 9.49
N GLU A 749 -21.21 1.75 10.09
CA GLU A 749 -20.87 1.13 11.37
C GLU A 749 -19.52 0.36 11.29
N VAL A 750 -19.30 -0.43 10.24
CA VAL A 750 -18.05 -1.17 10.04
C VAL A 750 -16.90 -0.20 9.78
N SER A 751 -17.12 0.83 8.96
CA SER A 751 -16.11 1.85 8.65
C SER A 751 -15.68 2.63 9.89
N GLU A 752 -16.64 3.06 10.73
CA GLU A 752 -16.35 3.74 11.99
C GLU A 752 -15.58 2.81 12.95
N ALA A 753 -16.08 1.58 13.14
CA ALA A 753 -15.41 0.60 14.00
C ALA A 753 -13.98 0.29 13.53
N PHE A 754 -13.78 0.16 12.22
CA PHE A 754 -12.48 -0.09 11.59
C PHE A 754 -11.49 1.05 11.88
N VAL A 755 -11.87 2.30 11.61
CA VAL A 755 -11.01 3.46 11.84
C VAL A 755 -10.68 3.64 13.33
N LEU A 756 -11.65 3.43 14.21
CA LEU A 756 -11.43 3.52 15.67
C LEU A 756 -10.50 2.41 16.16
N ALA A 757 -10.67 1.17 15.69
CA ALA A 757 -9.81 0.05 16.06
C ALA A 757 -8.37 0.24 15.56
N MET A 758 -8.21 0.73 14.31
CA MET A 758 -6.90 1.06 13.74
C MET A 758 -6.16 2.11 14.60
N ARG A 759 -6.81 3.24 14.88
CA ARG A 759 -6.23 4.28 15.74
C ARG A 759 -5.84 3.73 17.10
N ALA A 760 -6.73 2.94 17.70
CA ALA A 760 -6.49 2.33 18.99
C ALA A 760 -5.32 1.34 19.00
N ALA A 761 -5.11 0.59 17.92
CA ALA A 761 -3.98 -0.31 17.77
C ALA A 761 -2.64 0.43 17.72
N PHE A 762 -2.58 1.58 17.03
CA PHE A 762 -1.40 2.46 17.06
C PHE A 762 -1.16 3.03 18.45
N ASP A 763 -2.19 3.61 19.07
CA ASP A 763 -2.07 4.30 20.35
C ASP A 763 -1.81 3.32 21.52
N ALA A 764 -2.24 2.06 21.38
CA ALA A 764 -1.87 0.96 22.27
C ALA A 764 -0.53 0.31 21.91
N GLU A 765 0.12 0.76 20.86
CA GLU A 765 1.41 0.26 20.39
C GLU A 765 1.41 -1.26 20.10
N VAL A 766 0.34 -1.76 19.44
CA VAL A 766 0.21 -3.15 18.97
C VAL A 766 0.43 -3.18 17.47
N PHE A 767 1.70 -3.07 17.04
CA PHE A 767 2.04 -2.83 15.66
C PHE A 767 1.67 -3.94 14.67
N PRO A 768 1.71 -5.24 14.99
CA PRO A 768 1.20 -6.26 14.08
C PRO A 768 -0.27 -6.05 13.70
N VAL A 769 -1.08 -5.60 14.68
CA VAL A 769 -2.50 -5.26 14.47
C VAL A 769 -2.63 -3.96 13.68
N ALA A 770 -1.92 -2.91 14.08
CA ALA A 770 -1.96 -1.60 13.42
C ALA A 770 -1.58 -1.69 11.94
N LYS A 771 -0.52 -2.43 11.61
CA LYS A 771 -0.07 -2.66 10.23
C LYS A 771 -1.16 -3.32 9.39
N ASN A 772 -1.79 -4.37 9.91
CA ASN A 772 -2.87 -5.07 9.19
C ASN A 772 -4.04 -4.13 8.83
N PHE A 773 -4.43 -3.22 9.75
CA PHE A 773 -5.45 -2.21 9.49
C PHE A 773 -5.03 -1.20 8.42
N VAL A 774 -3.80 -0.69 8.50
CA VAL A 774 -3.30 0.32 7.54
C VAL A 774 -3.19 -0.26 6.14
N ASP A 775 -2.74 -1.51 6.00
CA ASP A 775 -2.62 -2.18 4.70
C ASP A 775 -3.99 -2.30 4.02
N VAL A 776 -5.05 -2.64 4.77
CA VAL A 776 -6.42 -2.67 4.26
C VAL A 776 -6.91 -1.25 3.91
N LEU A 777 -6.66 -0.27 4.78
CA LEU A 777 -7.10 1.12 4.54
C LEU A 777 -6.40 1.71 3.30
N ALA A 778 -5.12 1.41 3.10
CA ALA A 778 -4.37 1.85 1.92
C ALA A 778 -4.97 1.30 0.61
N MET A 779 -5.44 0.04 0.64
CA MET A 779 -6.12 -0.56 -0.50
C MET A 779 -7.52 0.03 -0.76
N LEU A 780 -8.21 0.48 0.30
CA LEU A 780 -9.56 1.06 0.21
C LEU A 780 -9.54 2.52 -0.25
N SER A 781 -8.65 3.32 0.32
CA SER A 781 -8.69 4.78 0.17
C SER A 781 -7.86 5.30 -1.01
N GLY A 782 -6.76 4.63 -1.35
CA GLY A 782 -5.77 5.16 -2.30
C GLY A 782 -5.18 6.52 -1.89
N ASP A 783 -5.35 6.93 -0.62
CA ASP A 783 -4.87 8.23 -0.11
C ASP A 783 -3.35 8.16 0.12
N ASP A 784 -2.62 9.11 -0.47
CA ASP A 784 -1.16 9.22 -0.37
C ASP A 784 -0.69 9.29 1.10
N VAL A 785 -1.46 9.93 1.97
CA VAL A 785 -1.17 9.98 3.43
C VAL A 785 -1.22 8.60 4.06
N VAL A 786 -2.21 7.78 3.71
CA VAL A 786 -2.32 6.41 4.23
C VAL A 786 -1.20 5.53 3.68
N LEU A 787 -0.84 5.71 2.41
CA LEU A 787 0.30 5.02 1.80
C LEU A 787 1.63 5.38 2.48
N ASP A 788 1.83 6.64 2.85
CA ASP A 788 3.02 7.07 3.59
C ASP A 788 3.06 6.50 5.02
N ILE A 789 1.90 6.38 5.68
CA ILE A 789 1.83 5.71 6.98
C ILE A 789 2.19 4.22 6.82
N SER A 790 1.65 3.53 5.80
CA SER A 790 2.01 2.13 5.52
C SER A 790 3.52 1.98 5.27
N ARG A 791 4.12 2.85 4.46
CA ARG A 791 5.58 2.89 4.25
C ARG A 791 6.37 3.13 5.54
N SER A 792 5.83 3.94 6.46
CA SER A 792 6.49 4.17 7.76
C SER A 792 6.57 2.90 8.62
N LEU A 793 5.76 1.88 8.30
CA LEU A 793 5.75 0.57 8.96
C LEU A 793 6.58 -0.48 8.21
N GLU A 794 7.00 -0.19 6.97
CA GLU A 794 7.86 -1.10 6.21
C GLU A 794 9.21 -1.31 6.91
N GLY A 795 9.66 -2.56 6.98
CA GLY A 795 10.91 -2.92 7.64
C GLY A 795 10.87 -2.81 9.18
N GLU A 796 9.72 -2.53 9.78
CA GLU A 796 9.49 -2.80 11.20
C GLU A 796 9.36 -4.32 11.41
N PRO A 797 9.83 -4.87 12.54
CA PRO A 797 9.81 -6.32 12.76
C PRO A 797 8.39 -6.90 12.65
N ASP A 798 8.21 -7.89 11.78
CA ASP A 798 7.01 -8.74 11.76
C ASP A 798 7.31 -9.98 12.61
N ARG A 799 6.68 -10.14 13.74
CA ARG A 799 6.77 -11.34 14.58
C ARG A 799 5.39 -11.79 15.04
#